data_23f82669f2ac3d93a101a9cf5d8164ca
#
_entry.id   23f82669f2ac3d93a101a9cf5d8164ca
#
_cell.length_a   1.000
_cell.length_b   1.000
_cell.length_c   1.000
_cell.angle_alpha   90.00
_cell.angle_beta   90.00
_cell.angle_gamma   90.00
#
_symmetry.space_group_name_H-M   'P 1'
#
loop_
_entity.id
_entity.type
_entity.pdbx_description
1 polymer ?
#
loop_
_entity_poly.entity_id
_entity_poly.type
_entity_poly.pdbx_seq_one_letter_code
_entity_poly.pdbx_strand_id
1 'polypeptide(L)'
;MLKNYLKVAIRNLIKNKAYSAINILGLALGLMVSIIVFLYVKDETSYEKHVKDYDQIYRIGIKASLMGLDMDAPVSCNPMANSLRTEFPEVITATRIRSMRQEIMLAHEEKKIYIQDGTRADSFFFQVFNYTFVHGDPHEALKDDNSMVLTEETARKFFGEENPMGKIIRYDDRQDYIVQGVVAEPNGKSHFHFDFFIPQNDLQPVWISNNFYTYVKLRPETDPIAFRDKMSEKFTGYIKPNVEQFLQITMEEFMEAGNSFEYDMHSIASIHLYSHRDWELKQNSDIMYIYIFIAVAILVLLIAGINFMNLSTARSSKRAKEVGIRKVSGASRAMLISQFLIESILQSVIALFIAFIMVEFFLPGFNQVMKTDLVLLNESFATTLGFALIVTMIYGLFSGSYPALFLSGFQPIKILKGDMTKTKEGAFFRKALVVVQFAASIILIIGMSVIFLQISFMHNKNLGFKGDQVMVVPIQTDKMANNFDDYKGQFEKIPGVLGVGRSSYLPGDTPNQNMFELEGRKEQLPLWNMEVDFDFFKTLGLEMAEGEPFRKELEDDSTTTYIINEAAVKSFNLENPIGKRIVDHFDNSRKKYGKVIGIVKDFHIEGFTSDIKPMILSTRSNLWWTSFKLESENMSETIASVEKAWNRVEPSHPFRYTFLDASFGSLFEQQENFGTMFLYLTILAIIISCMGLYGLAAFTAEQKTKEIGIRKVLGASIPQLMQMLSSDFLKLVLLANIIAWPASLILARNWLSGFSYQIDMPWLPFILAALAALLIAMVTVSHQAYLAAVSDPVKALKYE
;
A
#
# COMPACT_ATOMS: atom_id res chain seq x y z
N MET A 1 -4.52 40.22 32.48
CA MET A 1 -5.68 39.82 31.66
C MET A 1 -5.64 38.31 31.38
N LEU A 2 -4.57 37.72 30.85
CA LEU A 2 -4.46 36.29 30.51
C LEU A 2 -4.83 35.34 31.66
N LYS A 3 -4.28 35.59 32.89
CA LYS A 3 -4.61 34.81 34.11
C LYS A 3 -6.11 34.77 34.42
N ASN A 4 -6.81 35.88 34.22
CA ASN A 4 -8.26 35.94 34.44
C ASN A 4 -9.02 35.18 33.37
N TYR A 5 -8.61 35.24 32.09
CA TYR A 5 -9.22 34.47 31.01
C TYR A 5 -9.06 32.97 31.22
N LEU A 6 -7.88 32.51 31.62
CA LEU A 6 -7.64 31.11 31.97
C LEU A 6 -8.49 30.65 33.16
N LYS A 7 -8.60 31.46 34.24
CA LYS A 7 -9.45 31.12 35.38
C LYS A 7 -10.93 30.99 35.01
N VAL A 8 -11.41 31.88 34.15
CA VAL A 8 -12.79 31.81 33.62
C VAL A 8 -12.97 30.60 32.72
N ALA A 9 -12.05 30.30 31.86
CA ALA A 9 -12.06 29.14 30.96
C ALA A 9 -12.13 27.82 31.76
N ILE A 10 -11.25 27.60 32.72
CA ILE A 10 -11.25 26.43 33.62
C ILE A 10 -12.58 26.29 34.38
N ARG A 11 -13.08 27.39 34.97
CA ARG A 11 -14.37 27.36 35.68
C ARG A 11 -15.53 26.99 34.76
N ASN A 12 -15.53 27.44 33.51
CA ASN A 12 -16.52 27.09 32.51
C ASN A 12 -16.47 25.60 32.13
N LEU A 13 -15.28 25.03 31.97
CA LEU A 13 -15.07 23.60 31.70
C LEU A 13 -15.66 22.74 32.83
N ILE A 14 -15.35 23.05 34.06
CA ILE A 14 -15.81 22.27 35.24
C ILE A 14 -17.31 22.40 35.45
N LYS A 15 -17.89 23.59 35.18
CA LYS A 15 -19.34 23.81 35.34
C LYS A 15 -20.16 23.03 34.29
N ASN A 16 -19.60 22.74 33.12
CA ASN A 16 -20.30 22.14 31.99
C ASN A 16 -19.67 20.80 31.55
N LYS A 17 -19.49 19.87 32.48
CA LYS A 17 -18.73 18.64 32.33
C LYS A 17 -19.06 17.83 31.06
N ALA A 18 -20.31 17.47 30.83
CA ALA A 18 -20.73 16.65 29.67
C ALA A 18 -20.41 17.32 28.33
N TYR A 19 -20.70 18.61 28.20
CA TYR A 19 -20.39 19.39 27.02
C TYR A 19 -18.87 19.49 26.77
N SER A 20 -18.10 19.82 27.79
CA SER A 20 -16.66 19.93 27.69
C SER A 20 -16.03 18.59 27.36
N ALA A 21 -16.56 17.48 27.91
CA ALA A 21 -16.10 16.14 27.62
C ALA A 21 -16.33 15.77 26.15
N ILE A 22 -17.53 15.99 25.60
CA ILE A 22 -17.85 15.71 24.19
C ILE A 22 -16.91 16.50 23.25
N ASN A 23 -16.71 17.77 23.53
CA ASN A 23 -15.83 18.62 22.74
C ASN A 23 -14.36 18.16 22.80
N ILE A 24 -13.84 17.96 24.01
CA ILE A 24 -12.45 17.59 24.22
C ILE A 24 -12.17 16.21 23.65
N LEU A 25 -13.07 15.23 23.85
CA LEU A 25 -12.91 13.88 23.29
C LEU A 25 -13.02 13.87 21.76
N GLY A 26 -13.99 14.57 21.18
CA GLY A 26 -14.09 14.70 19.73
C GLY A 26 -12.83 15.33 19.10
N LEU A 27 -12.30 16.35 19.78
CA LEU A 27 -11.06 17.01 19.40
C LEU A 27 -9.85 16.07 19.52
N ALA A 28 -9.76 15.34 20.64
CA ALA A 28 -8.68 14.42 20.90
C ALA A 28 -8.63 13.29 19.87
N LEU A 29 -9.80 12.74 19.47
CA LEU A 29 -9.91 11.76 18.40
C LEU A 29 -9.42 12.33 17.06
N GLY A 30 -9.83 13.54 16.70
CA GLY A 30 -9.37 14.19 15.47
C GLY A 30 -7.85 14.44 15.44
N LEU A 31 -7.30 14.91 16.57
CA LEU A 31 -5.85 15.12 16.70
C LEU A 31 -5.09 13.81 16.72
N MET A 32 -5.60 12.77 17.39
CA MET A 32 -5.01 11.43 17.39
C MET A 32 -4.85 10.90 15.96
N VAL A 33 -5.94 10.92 15.17
CA VAL A 33 -5.89 10.50 13.74
C VAL A 33 -4.86 11.30 12.97
N SER A 34 -4.82 12.62 13.16
CA SER A 34 -3.85 13.48 12.45
C SER A 34 -2.41 13.20 12.83
N ILE A 35 -2.14 12.89 14.10
CA ILE A 35 -0.79 12.55 14.57
C ILE A 35 -0.37 11.18 14.00
N ILE A 36 -1.24 10.16 14.03
CA ILE A 36 -0.94 8.84 13.46
C ILE A 36 -0.68 8.95 11.97
N VAL A 37 -1.54 9.66 11.23
CA VAL A 37 -1.35 9.86 9.79
C VAL A 37 -0.07 10.65 9.51
N PHE A 38 0.28 11.65 10.31
CA PHE A 38 1.54 12.37 10.17
C PHE A 38 2.76 11.47 10.39
N LEU A 39 2.73 10.60 11.41
CA LEU A 39 3.80 9.63 11.66
C LEU A 39 3.93 8.68 10.47
N TYR A 40 2.83 8.16 9.95
CA TYR A 40 2.82 7.29 8.79
C TYR A 40 3.35 7.99 7.53
N VAL A 41 2.85 9.19 7.20
CA VAL A 41 3.32 9.97 6.05
C VAL A 41 4.82 10.27 6.15
N LYS A 42 5.28 10.63 7.35
CA LYS A 42 6.70 10.88 7.61
C LYS A 42 7.53 9.63 7.38
N ASP A 43 7.07 8.49 7.83
CA ASP A 43 7.71 7.19 7.67
C ASP A 43 7.79 6.80 6.20
N GLU A 44 6.67 6.80 5.48
CA GLU A 44 6.58 6.48 4.05
C GLU A 44 7.40 7.43 3.15
N THR A 45 7.51 8.70 3.54
CA THR A 45 8.31 9.68 2.81
C THR A 45 9.78 9.72 3.25
N SER A 46 10.19 8.89 4.20
CA SER A 46 11.56 8.85 4.72
C SER A 46 12.48 7.87 3.97
N TYR A 47 11.92 7.05 3.08
CA TYR A 47 12.70 6.07 2.32
C TYR A 47 13.90 6.70 1.64
N GLU A 48 15.04 6.04 1.66
CA GLU A 48 16.34 6.41 1.10
C GLU A 48 17.02 7.64 1.73
N LYS A 49 16.35 8.44 2.55
CA LYS A 49 16.89 9.69 3.10
C LYS A 49 18.03 9.49 4.10
N HIS A 50 18.27 8.28 4.54
CA HIS A 50 19.42 7.90 5.37
C HIS A 50 20.69 7.73 4.53
N VAL A 51 20.57 7.50 3.23
CA VAL A 51 21.70 7.35 2.31
C VAL A 51 22.31 8.73 2.07
N LYS A 52 23.63 8.84 2.23
CA LYS A 52 24.33 10.11 2.00
C LYS A 52 24.23 10.51 0.54
N ASP A 53 23.86 11.75 0.29
CA ASP A 53 23.70 12.33 -1.07
C ASP A 53 22.64 11.57 -1.91
N TYR A 54 21.56 11.07 -1.25
CA TYR A 54 20.48 10.30 -1.88
C TYR A 54 19.82 11.06 -3.06
N ASP A 55 19.83 12.37 -3.07
CA ASP A 55 19.32 13.24 -4.11
C ASP A 55 20.17 13.21 -5.41
N GLN A 56 21.39 12.70 -5.34
CA GLN A 56 22.32 12.52 -6.47
C GLN A 56 22.31 11.09 -7.02
N ILE A 57 21.59 10.15 -6.38
CA ILE A 57 21.60 8.74 -6.76
C ILE A 57 20.33 8.40 -7.53
N TYR A 58 20.53 7.76 -8.68
CA TYR A 58 19.46 7.37 -9.58
C TYR A 58 19.58 5.90 -9.94
N ARG A 59 18.44 5.21 -10.06
CA ARG A 59 18.34 3.86 -10.59
C ARG A 59 18.07 3.93 -12.09
N ILE A 60 18.84 3.18 -12.86
CA ILE A 60 18.64 3.05 -14.30
C ILE A 60 17.56 2.00 -14.57
N GLY A 61 16.71 2.27 -15.53
CA GLY A 61 15.70 1.34 -16.00
C GLY A 61 15.55 1.41 -17.50
N ILE A 62 14.69 0.56 -18.04
CA ILE A 62 14.35 0.54 -19.47
C ILE A 62 12.86 0.80 -19.64
N LYS A 63 12.54 1.56 -20.69
CA LYS A 63 11.21 1.64 -21.26
C LYS A 63 11.28 1.17 -22.69
N ALA A 64 10.47 0.21 -23.04
CA ALA A 64 10.38 -0.31 -24.39
C ALA A 64 8.93 -0.53 -24.78
N SER A 65 8.61 -0.32 -26.05
CA SER A 65 7.38 -0.76 -26.65
C SER A 65 7.72 -1.70 -27.79
N LEU A 66 7.35 -2.96 -27.65
CA LEU A 66 7.66 -4.01 -28.59
C LEU A 66 6.36 -4.60 -29.14
N MET A 67 6.06 -4.37 -30.41
CA MET A 67 4.85 -4.87 -31.08
C MET A 67 3.55 -4.47 -30.36
N GLY A 68 3.51 -3.26 -29.73
CA GLY A 68 2.38 -2.76 -28.97
C GLY A 68 2.29 -3.29 -27.54
N LEU A 69 3.32 -4.02 -27.07
CA LEU A 69 3.48 -4.39 -25.66
C LEU A 69 4.46 -3.43 -25.01
N ASP A 70 3.97 -2.68 -24.04
CA ASP A 70 4.80 -1.78 -23.27
C ASP A 70 5.50 -2.53 -22.13
N MET A 71 6.79 -2.28 -21.97
CA MET A 71 7.64 -2.78 -20.90
C MET A 71 8.27 -1.59 -20.19
N ASP A 72 8.05 -1.47 -18.90
CA ASP A 72 8.71 -0.49 -18.04
C ASP A 72 9.36 -1.24 -16.85
N ALA A 73 10.68 -1.35 -16.88
CA ALA A 73 11.42 -2.20 -15.94
C ALA A 73 12.63 -1.48 -15.32
N PRO A 74 12.91 -1.69 -14.02
CA PRO A 74 14.00 -1.05 -13.30
C PRO A 74 15.33 -1.78 -13.49
N VAL A 75 15.50 -2.45 -14.60
CA VAL A 75 16.68 -3.29 -14.89
C VAL A 75 17.50 -2.74 -16.06
N SER A 76 18.74 -3.15 -16.11
CA SER A 76 19.68 -2.76 -17.15
C SER A 76 20.65 -3.92 -17.47
N CYS A 77 21.48 -3.73 -18.47
CA CYS A 77 22.43 -4.74 -18.90
C CYS A 77 23.70 -4.77 -18.03
N ASN A 78 24.40 -5.91 -18.08
CA ASN A 78 25.63 -6.16 -17.34
C ASN A 78 26.69 -5.05 -17.51
N PRO A 79 27.08 -4.57 -18.72
CA PRO A 79 28.16 -3.59 -18.89
C PRO A 79 27.81 -2.17 -18.44
N MET A 80 26.54 -1.87 -18.18
CA MET A 80 26.02 -0.51 -17.90
C MET A 80 26.80 0.22 -16.80
N ALA A 81 26.95 -0.37 -15.64
CA ALA A 81 27.61 0.30 -14.50
C ALA A 81 29.08 0.65 -14.81
N ASN A 82 29.80 -0.23 -15.49
CA ASN A 82 31.18 0.01 -15.89
C ASN A 82 31.29 1.14 -16.92
N SER A 83 30.44 1.11 -17.96
CA SER A 83 30.41 2.16 -18.99
C SER A 83 30.00 3.51 -18.42
N LEU A 84 29.08 3.56 -17.46
CA LEU A 84 28.74 4.79 -16.74
C LEU A 84 29.96 5.41 -16.04
N ARG A 85 30.75 4.59 -15.34
CA ARG A 85 31.95 5.07 -14.62
C ARG A 85 33.06 5.55 -15.54
N THR A 86 33.23 4.90 -16.69
CA THR A 86 34.39 5.15 -17.57
C THR A 86 34.14 6.17 -18.67
N GLU A 87 32.88 6.37 -19.07
CA GLU A 87 32.55 7.11 -20.28
C GLU A 87 31.84 8.45 -20.01
N PHE A 88 31.39 8.67 -18.78
CA PHE A 88 30.63 9.86 -18.42
C PHE A 88 31.31 10.64 -17.28
N PRO A 89 31.88 11.82 -17.56
CA PRO A 89 32.53 12.66 -16.54
C PRO A 89 31.56 13.19 -15.47
N GLU A 90 30.27 13.21 -15.75
CA GLU A 90 29.19 13.59 -14.81
C GLU A 90 28.99 12.56 -13.71
N VAL A 91 29.45 11.33 -13.90
CA VAL A 91 29.28 10.22 -12.96
C VAL A 91 30.42 10.23 -11.93
N ILE A 92 30.07 10.23 -10.66
CA ILE A 92 31.02 10.04 -9.55
C ILE A 92 31.35 8.55 -9.42
N THR A 93 30.32 7.72 -9.37
CA THR A 93 30.43 6.25 -9.33
C THR A 93 29.11 5.63 -9.76
N ALA A 94 29.15 4.36 -10.08
CA ALA A 94 27.95 3.55 -10.38
C ALA A 94 28.16 2.13 -9.89
N THR A 95 27.08 1.45 -9.55
CA THR A 95 27.09 0.05 -9.12
C THR A 95 25.97 -0.71 -9.76
N ARG A 96 26.13 -2.03 -9.81
CA ARG A 96 25.09 -2.95 -10.23
C ARG A 96 24.91 -4.04 -9.19
N ILE A 97 23.66 -4.44 -9.00
CA ILE A 97 23.31 -5.59 -8.17
C ILE A 97 22.45 -6.57 -8.96
N ARG A 98 22.47 -7.82 -8.53
CA ARG A 98 21.56 -8.85 -9.00
C ARG A 98 20.91 -9.51 -7.79
N SER A 99 19.63 -9.31 -7.63
CA SER A 99 18.86 -9.88 -6.53
C SER A 99 18.82 -11.41 -6.66
N MET A 100 18.89 -12.08 -5.54
CA MET A 100 18.62 -13.49 -5.41
C MET A 100 17.16 -13.63 -4.99
N ARG A 101 16.32 -14.05 -5.94
CA ARG A 101 14.85 -14.14 -5.74
C ARG A 101 14.42 -15.32 -4.87
N GLN A 102 15.34 -16.22 -4.56
CA GLN A 102 15.06 -17.41 -3.76
C GLN A 102 15.77 -17.33 -2.42
N GLU A 103 15.19 -17.95 -1.40
CA GLU A 103 15.87 -18.17 -0.14
C GLU A 103 17.12 -19.03 -0.36
N ILE A 104 18.23 -18.59 0.19
CA ILE A 104 19.53 -19.27 0.08
C ILE A 104 19.87 -19.87 1.43
N MET A 105 20.29 -21.13 1.43
CA MET A 105 20.82 -21.74 2.63
C MET A 105 22.28 -21.33 2.82
N LEU A 106 22.53 -20.62 3.91
CA LEU A 106 23.88 -20.37 4.39
C LEU A 106 24.19 -21.34 5.54
N ALA A 107 25.41 -21.88 5.56
CA ALA A 107 25.83 -22.82 6.57
C ALA A 107 27.21 -22.47 7.15
N HIS A 108 27.37 -22.62 8.47
CA HIS A 108 28.63 -22.55 9.16
C HIS A 108 28.71 -23.72 10.13
N GLU A 109 29.65 -24.60 9.90
CA GLU A 109 29.76 -25.90 10.63
C GLU A 109 28.46 -26.70 10.52
N GLU A 110 27.83 -27.02 11.68
CA GLU A 110 26.55 -27.74 11.70
C GLU A 110 25.31 -26.80 11.59
N LYS A 111 25.50 -25.50 11.69
CA LYS A 111 24.41 -24.51 11.70
C LYS A 111 24.01 -24.13 10.28
N LYS A 112 22.78 -24.43 9.90
CA LYS A 112 22.19 -24.11 8.61
C LYS A 112 21.03 -23.15 8.78
N ILE A 113 21.04 -22.01 8.08
CA ILE A 113 19.99 -20.98 8.14
C ILE A 113 19.61 -20.57 6.73
N TYR A 114 18.31 -20.52 6.46
CA TYR A 114 17.81 -19.92 5.23
C TYR A 114 17.73 -18.41 5.37
N ILE A 115 18.30 -17.73 4.40
CA ILE A 115 18.31 -16.28 4.29
C ILE A 115 17.58 -15.90 3.00
N GLN A 116 16.59 -15.04 3.13
CA GLN A 116 15.72 -14.65 2.03
C GLN A 116 16.33 -13.54 1.18
N ASP A 117 16.94 -12.56 1.83
CA ASP A 117 17.38 -11.31 1.22
C ASP A 117 18.90 -11.31 0.96
N GLY A 118 19.36 -12.09 -0.03
CA GLY A 118 20.73 -12.07 -0.51
C GLY A 118 20.91 -11.30 -1.81
N THR A 119 22.11 -10.73 -2.05
CA THR A 119 22.40 -10.07 -3.33
C THR A 119 23.82 -10.32 -3.80
N ARG A 120 23.97 -10.32 -5.13
CA ARG A 120 25.27 -10.16 -5.78
C ARG A 120 25.49 -8.70 -6.10
N ALA A 121 26.61 -8.13 -5.68
CA ALA A 121 26.93 -6.72 -5.89
C ALA A 121 28.38 -6.56 -6.39
N ASP A 122 28.62 -5.54 -7.20
CA ASP A 122 29.99 -5.20 -7.58
C ASP A 122 30.70 -4.45 -6.44
N SER A 123 32.03 -4.33 -6.54
CA SER A 123 32.87 -3.72 -5.50
C SER A 123 32.59 -2.21 -5.26
N PHE A 124 31.74 -1.59 -6.06
CA PHE A 124 31.36 -0.18 -5.93
C PHE A 124 30.08 0.03 -5.13
N PHE A 125 29.37 -1.05 -4.75
CA PHE A 125 28.08 -0.96 -4.07
C PHE A 125 28.16 -0.11 -2.79
N PHE A 126 29.13 -0.38 -1.93
CA PHE A 126 29.28 0.36 -0.66
C PHE A 126 29.79 1.79 -0.83
N GLN A 127 30.26 2.17 -2.04
CA GLN A 127 30.61 3.55 -2.36
C GLN A 127 29.39 4.37 -2.79
N VAL A 128 28.35 3.70 -3.34
CA VAL A 128 27.07 4.33 -3.70
C VAL A 128 26.16 4.40 -2.47
N PHE A 129 25.97 3.26 -1.80
CA PHE A 129 25.11 3.11 -0.62
C PHE A 129 25.97 3.05 0.64
N ASN A 130 26.27 4.16 1.24
CA ASN A 130 27.19 4.35 2.35
C ASN A 130 26.81 3.54 3.62
N TYR A 131 26.91 2.20 3.57
CA TYR A 131 26.74 1.34 4.74
C TYR A 131 27.84 1.59 5.78
N THR A 132 27.50 1.56 7.04
CA THR A 132 28.45 1.65 8.14
C THR A 132 29.07 0.28 8.37
N PHE A 133 30.37 0.14 8.11
CA PHE A 133 31.10 -1.09 8.41
C PHE A 133 31.44 -1.15 9.92
N VAL A 134 31.03 -2.26 10.55
CA VAL A 134 31.43 -2.60 11.91
C VAL A 134 32.79 -3.29 11.89
N HIS A 135 33.01 -4.14 10.90
CA HIS A 135 34.27 -4.80 10.62
C HIS A 135 34.52 -4.83 9.11
N GLY A 136 35.79 -4.71 8.71
CA GLY A 136 36.20 -4.73 7.29
C GLY A 136 36.33 -3.35 6.65
N ASP A 137 36.63 -3.31 5.37
CA ASP A 137 36.82 -2.11 4.58
C ASP A 137 35.83 -2.10 3.40
N PRO A 138 35.00 -1.06 3.25
CA PRO A 138 34.03 -0.95 2.15
C PRO A 138 34.64 -1.00 0.74
N HIS A 139 35.94 -0.65 0.60
CA HIS A 139 36.62 -0.69 -0.68
C HIS A 139 37.20 -2.05 -1.05
N GLU A 140 37.40 -2.93 -0.06
CA GLU A 140 38.03 -4.25 -0.24
C GLU A 140 37.01 -5.41 -0.12
N ALA A 141 35.93 -5.21 0.58
CA ALA A 141 35.05 -6.27 1.06
C ALA A 141 34.38 -7.15 -0.03
N LEU A 142 34.23 -6.65 -1.26
CA LEU A 142 33.64 -7.38 -2.41
C LEU A 142 34.60 -7.48 -3.61
N LYS A 143 35.90 -7.37 -3.41
CA LYS A 143 36.87 -7.50 -4.51
C LYS A 143 37.21 -8.97 -4.81
N ASP A 144 37.33 -9.78 -3.79
CA ASP A 144 37.68 -11.19 -3.95
C ASP A 144 36.44 -12.01 -4.27
N ASP A 145 36.54 -12.90 -5.25
CA ASP A 145 35.43 -13.74 -5.74
C ASP A 145 34.76 -14.60 -4.67
N ASN A 146 35.47 -14.93 -3.61
CA ASN A 146 35.00 -15.76 -2.51
C ASN A 146 34.73 -14.90 -1.24
N SER A 147 34.58 -13.60 -1.36
CA SER A 147 34.28 -12.75 -0.22
C SER A 147 32.77 -12.70 0.07
N MET A 148 32.42 -12.51 1.33
CA MET A 148 31.04 -12.29 1.77
C MET A 148 31.01 -11.17 2.79
N VAL A 149 30.01 -10.27 2.66
CA VAL A 149 29.68 -9.25 3.67
C VAL A 149 28.35 -9.64 4.28
N LEU A 150 28.27 -9.60 5.60
CA LEU A 150 27.04 -9.90 6.37
C LEU A 150 26.51 -8.65 7.05
N THR A 151 25.20 -8.60 7.31
CA THR A 151 24.68 -7.67 8.30
C THR A 151 25.03 -8.13 9.72
N GLU A 152 25.01 -7.21 10.70
CA GLU A 152 25.24 -7.55 12.10
C GLU A 152 24.26 -8.61 12.61
N GLU A 153 23.01 -8.53 12.20
CA GLU A 153 21.99 -9.51 12.58
C GLU A 153 22.33 -10.90 12.04
N THR A 154 22.69 -10.97 10.78
CA THR A 154 23.05 -12.24 10.14
C THR A 154 24.37 -12.80 10.71
N ALA A 155 25.37 -11.94 10.94
CA ALA A 155 26.60 -12.36 11.60
C ALA A 155 26.33 -12.91 13.01
N ARG A 156 25.49 -12.26 13.80
CA ARG A 156 25.07 -12.71 15.13
C ARG A 156 24.30 -14.04 15.07
N LYS A 157 23.47 -14.25 14.08
CA LYS A 157 22.77 -15.53 13.87
C LYS A 157 23.73 -16.69 13.72
N PHE A 158 24.88 -16.53 13.07
CA PHE A 158 25.87 -17.61 12.86
C PHE A 158 26.89 -17.71 14.00
N PHE A 159 27.45 -16.58 14.42
CA PHE A 159 28.66 -16.53 15.24
C PHE A 159 28.41 -16.04 16.68
N GLY A 160 27.16 -15.59 16.99
CA GLY A 160 26.87 -14.99 18.30
C GLY A 160 27.68 -13.72 18.52
N GLU A 161 28.48 -13.69 19.59
CA GLU A 161 29.37 -12.58 19.94
C GLU A 161 30.83 -12.78 19.44
N GLU A 162 31.08 -13.87 18.70
CA GLU A 162 32.43 -14.12 18.17
C GLU A 162 32.70 -13.24 16.95
N ASN A 163 33.99 -12.87 16.77
CA ASN A 163 34.39 -12.12 15.57
C ASN A 163 34.19 -12.96 14.30
N PRO A 164 33.34 -12.56 13.37
CA PRO A 164 33.05 -13.32 12.16
C PRO A 164 34.14 -13.19 11.08
N MET A 165 35.06 -12.24 11.19
CA MET A 165 36.04 -11.93 10.16
C MET A 165 36.95 -13.16 9.84
N GLY A 166 37.08 -13.48 8.56
CA GLY A 166 37.89 -14.59 8.09
C GLY A 166 37.26 -15.97 8.25
N LYS A 167 36.06 -16.06 8.89
CA LYS A 167 35.34 -17.34 9.01
C LYS A 167 34.66 -17.70 7.68
N ILE A 168 34.46 -19.01 7.46
CA ILE A 168 33.88 -19.54 6.24
C ILE A 168 32.37 -19.75 6.42
N ILE A 169 31.60 -19.25 5.46
CA ILE A 169 30.19 -19.58 5.28
C ILE A 169 30.05 -20.34 3.95
N ARG A 170 29.42 -21.50 4.02
CA ARG A 170 29.05 -22.30 2.86
C ARG A 170 27.72 -21.81 2.29
N TYR A 171 27.73 -21.45 1.03
CA TYR A 171 26.58 -20.98 0.27
C TYR A 171 25.94 -22.17 -0.46
N ASP A 172 24.72 -22.51 -0.12
CA ASP A 172 23.85 -23.49 -0.80
C ASP A 172 24.51 -24.86 -0.99
N ASP A 173 25.33 -25.30 -0.01
CA ASP A 173 26.18 -26.51 -0.06
C ASP A 173 27.09 -26.61 -1.31
N ARG A 174 27.29 -25.49 -2.06
CA ARG A 174 28.02 -25.45 -3.33
C ARG A 174 29.36 -24.74 -3.23
N GLN A 175 29.43 -23.59 -2.59
CA GLN A 175 30.60 -22.71 -2.58
C GLN A 175 30.87 -22.15 -1.20
N ASP A 176 32.17 -22.11 -0.84
CA ASP A 176 32.62 -21.50 0.40
C ASP A 176 33.00 -20.04 0.18
N TYR A 177 32.46 -19.18 1.02
CA TYR A 177 32.77 -17.75 1.08
C TYR A 177 33.43 -17.40 2.40
N ILE A 178 34.33 -16.43 2.38
CA ILE A 178 35.05 -15.91 3.54
C ILE A 178 34.43 -14.61 3.95
N VAL A 179 34.03 -14.44 5.20
CA VAL A 179 33.50 -13.18 5.73
C VAL A 179 34.60 -12.11 5.73
N GLN A 180 34.49 -11.13 4.85
CA GLN A 180 35.42 -10.01 4.67
C GLN A 180 34.87 -8.69 5.21
N GLY A 181 33.60 -8.66 5.65
CA GLY A 181 32.99 -7.48 6.21
C GLY A 181 31.73 -7.78 6.99
N VAL A 182 31.46 -6.92 7.96
CA VAL A 182 30.18 -6.85 8.68
C VAL A 182 29.68 -5.42 8.64
N VAL A 183 28.44 -5.24 8.21
CA VAL A 183 27.80 -3.94 8.10
C VAL A 183 26.68 -3.81 9.13
N ALA A 184 26.56 -2.62 9.73
CA ALA A 184 25.42 -2.29 10.56
C ALA A 184 24.13 -2.23 9.74
N GLU A 185 23.00 -2.55 10.37
CA GLU A 185 21.70 -2.31 9.77
C GLU A 185 21.53 -0.81 9.43
N PRO A 186 21.03 -0.48 8.23
CA PRO A 186 20.79 0.91 7.86
C PRO A 186 19.81 1.60 8.82
N ASN A 187 20.16 2.78 9.33
CA ASN A 187 19.27 3.59 10.15
C ASN A 187 18.16 4.26 9.34
N GLY A 188 17.38 3.49 8.57
CA GLY A 188 16.31 4.01 7.74
C GLY A 188 15.79 2.97 6.77
N LYS A 189 14.69 3.30 6.09
CA LYS A 189 14.01 2.42 5.15
C LYS A 189 14.56 2.59 3.74
N SER A 190 14.68 1.48 3.02
CA SER A 190 15.10 1.45 1.62
C SER A 190 14.15 0.60 0.78
N HIS A 191 14.12 0.83 -0.53
CA HIS A 191 13.37 0.00 -1.50
C HIS A 191 13.98 -1.40 -1.68
N PHE A 192 15.08 -1.70 -1.01
CA PHE A 192 15.66 -3.04 -0.86
C PHE A 192 16.15 -3.26 0.57
N HIS A 193 16.30 -4.53 0.92
CA HIS A 193 16.99 -4.97 2.13
C HIS A 193 17.81 -6.20 1.78
N PHE A 194 19.04 -6.29 2.29
CA PHE A 194 19.89 -7.44 2.06
C PHE A 194 20.58 -7.85 3.35
N ASP A 195 20.47 -9.14 3.68
CA ASP A 195 21.10 -9.77 4.84
C ASP A 195 22.56 -10.12 4.60
N PHE A 196 22.92 -10.39 3.32
CA PHE A 196 24.29 -10.65 2.92
C PHE A 196 24.57 -10.21 1.48
N PHE A 197 25.85 -9.98 1.20
CA PHE A 197 26.36 -9.57 -0.10
C PHE A 197 27.48 -10.49 -0.52
N ILE A 198 27.47 -10.94 -1.78
CA ILE A 198 28.57 -11.65 -2.41
C ILE A 198 28.96 -10.95 -3.72
N PRO A 199 30.20 -11.13 -4.21
CA PRO A 199 30.68 -10.45 -5.40
C PRO A 199 29.87 -10.79 -6.64
N GLN A 200 29.66 -9.78 -7.48
CA GLN A 200 29.19 -9.94 -8.84
C GLN A 200 30.40 -9.94 -9.77
N ASN A 201 30.86 -11.12 -10.11
CA ASN A 201 32.04 -11.27 -10.94
C ASN A 201 31.81 -10.82 -12.38
N ASP A 202 32.88 -10.50 -13.08
CA ASP A 202 32.80 -10.00 -14.45
C ASP A 202 32.26 -11.06 -15.39
N LEU A 203 31.06 -10.84 -15.85
CA LEU A 203 30.45 -11.60 -16.94
C LEU A 203 30.86 -10.95 -18.27
N GLN A 204 30.86 -11.74 -19.31
CA GLN A 204 31.03 -11.20 -20.67
C GLN A 204 29.99 -10.09 -20.93
N PRO A 205 30.40 -8.97 -21.54
CA PRO A 205 29.50 -7.83 -21.72
C PRO A 205 28.38 -8.19 -22.72
N VAL A 206 27.14 -8.22 -22.24
CA VAL A 206 25.95 -8.46 -23.07
C VAL A 206 24.99 -7.29 -22.91
N TRP A 207 24.83 -6.48 -23.97
CA TRP A 207 24.02 -5.25 -23.94
C TRP A 207 22.51 -5.49 -24.04
N ILE A 208 22.09 -6.64 -24.57
CA ILE A 208 20.67 -6.98 -24.78
C ILE A 208 20.04 -7.77 -23.63
N SER A 209 20.81 -8.14 -22.60
CA SER A 209 20.33 -8.92 -21.46
C SER A 209 20.19 -8.00 -20.25
N ASN A 210 18.94 -7.61 -19.93
CA ASN A 210 18.63 -6.68 -18.86
C ASN A 210 18.14 -7.44 -17.62
N ASN A 211 19.06 -7.73 -16.69
CA ASN A 211 18.78 -8.49 -15.46
C ASN A 211 19.57 -8.00 -14.24
N PHE A 212 20.07 -6.76 -14.33
CA PHE A 212 20.79 -6.08 -13.25
C PHE A 212 20.06 -4.81 -12.85
N TYR A 213 20.10 -4.50 -11.58
CA TYR A 213 19.68 -3.20 -11.07
C TYR A 213 20.91 -2.31 -10.98
N THR A 214 20.98 -1.29 -11.81
CA THR A 214 22.14 -0.37 -11.87
C THR A 214 21.79 0.95 -11.23
N TYR A 215 22.64 1.40 -10.33
CA TYR A 215 22.54 2.70 -9.66
C TYR A 215 23.72 3.58 -10.04
N VAL A 216 23.45 4.84 -10.29
CA VAL A 216 24.46 5.84 -10.65
C VAL A 216 24.39 7.01 -9.71
N LYS A 217 25.56 7.46 -9.23
CA LYS A 217 25.71 8.68 -8.44
C LYS A 217 26.29 9.77 -9.32
N LEU A 218 25.52 10.83 -9.50
CA LEU A 218 25.89 11.99 -10.33
C LEU A 218 26.57 13.08 -9.52
N ARG A 219 27.30 13.95 -10.19
CA ARG A 219 27.84 15.17 -9.59
C ARG A 219 26.70 16.15 -9.26
N PRO A 220 26.82 16.96 -8.19
CA PRO A 220 25.74 17.86 -7.75
C PRO A 220 25.25 18.85 -8.81
N GLU A 221 26.16 19.28 -9.70
CA GLU A 221 25.90 20.24 -10.77
C GLU A 221 25.28 19.65 -12.04
N THR A 222 25.11 18.33 -12.10
CA THR A 222 24.58 17.62 -13.27
C THR A 222 23.06 17.78 -13.36
N ASP A 223 22.55 18.21 -14.50
CA ASP A 223 21.11 18.13 -14.81
C ASP A 223 20.74 16.68 -15.10
N PRO A 224 19.88 16.04 -14.27
CA PRO A 224 19.53 14.64 -14.43
C PRO A 224 18.79 14.35 -15.74
N ILE A 225 18.00 15.28 -16.25
CA ILE A 225 17.22 15.11 -17.48
C ILE A 225 18.15 15.10 -18.68
N ALA A 226 19.03 16.10 -18.79
CA ALA A 226 20.01 16.18 -19.86
C ALA A 226 20.99 14.99 -19.83
N PHE A 227 21.36 14.52 -18.64
CA PHE A 227 22.20 13.35 -18.48
C PHE A 227 21.48 12.07 -18.93
N ARG A 228 20.22 11.88 -18.56
CA ARG A 228 19.39 10.74 -18.99
C ARG A 228 19.36 10.66 -20.52
N ASP A 229 19.06 11.78 -21.19
CA ASP A 229 18.92 11.79 -22.65
C ASP A 229 20.26 11.46 -23.33
N LYS A 230 21.36 12.04 -22.86
CA LYS A 230 22.74 11.74 -23.32
C LYS A 230 23.12 10.27 -23.10
N MET A 231 22.77 9.72 -21.93
CA MET A 231 23.03 8.34 -21.57
C MET A 231 22.21 7.39 -22.45
N SER A 232 20.91 7.63 -22.60
CA SER A 232 20.01 6.80 -23.38
C SER A 232 20.45 6.77 -24.85
N GLU A 233 20.75 7.90 -25.46
CA GLU A 233 21.26 7.97 -26.84
C GLU A 233 22.52 7.13 -27.01
N LYS A 234 23.51 7.31 -26.13
CA LYS A 234 24.78 6.59 -26.21
C LYS A 234 24.61 5.09 -26.08
N PHE A 235 23.85 4.64 -25.08
CA PHE A 235 23.68 3.20 -24.84
C PHE A 235 22.76 2.51 -25.84
N THR A 236 21.77 3.21 -26.39
CA THR A 236 21.01 2.72 -27.54
C THR A 236 21.94 2.45 -28.74
N GLY A 237 22.97 3.27 -28.92
CA GLY A 237 24.02 3.03 -29.91
C GLY A 237 24.79 1.70 -29.72
N TYR A 238 24.98 1.23 -28.48
CA TYR A 238 25.61 -0.07 -28.19
C TYR A 238 24.67 -1.25 -28.39
N ILE A 239 23.39 -1.04 -28.25
CA ILE A 239 22.36 -2.06 -28.49
C ILE A 239 22.09 -2.24 -29.98
N LYS A 240 22.14 -1.15 -30.76
CA LYS A 240 21.80 -1.14 -32.20
C LYS A 240 22.39 -2.30 -32.99
N PRO A 241 23.71 -2.61 -32.97
CA PRO A 241 24.29 -3.74 -33.71
C PRO A 241 23.71 -5.09 -33.27
N ASN A 242 23.41 -5.25 -31.98
CA ASN A 242 22.85 -6.50 -31.46
C ASN A 242 21.38 -6.68 -31.91
N VAL A 243 20.59 -5.59 -31.85
CA VAL A 243 19.19 -5.60 -32.29
C VAL A 243 19.12 -5.91 -33.80
N GLU A 244 19.96 -5.26 -34.61
CA GLU A 244 20.03 -5.49 -36.06
C GLU A 244 20.43 -6.92 -36.40
N GLN A 245 21.43 -7.46 -35.71
CA GLN A 245 21.83 -8.86 -35.88
C GLN A 245 20.76 -9.86 -35.44
N PHE A 246 20.06 -9.55 -34.35
CA PHE A 246 19.09 -10.45 -33.71
C PHE A 246 17.75 -10.44 -34.43
N LEU A 247 17.24 -9.24 -34.74
CA LEU A 247 15.95 -9.06 -35.42
C LEU A 247 16.06 -9.10 -36.94
N GLN A 248 17.27 -9.05 -37.53
CA GLN A 248 17.52 -8.98 -38.97
C GLN A 248 16.81 -7.80 -39.68
N ILE A 249 16.59 -6.71 -38.95
CA ILE A 249 16.05 -5.44 -39.43
C ILE A 249 16.91 -4.30 -38.89
N THR A 250 16.91 -3.16 -39.58
CA THR A 250 17.63 -1.99 -39.09
C THR A 250 16.92 -1.36 -37.91
N MET A 251 17.64 -0.58 -37.08
CA MET A 251 17.03 0.16 -35.97
C MET A 251 16.00 1.17 -36.48
N GLU A 252 16.20 1.73 -37.66
CA GLU A 252 15.25 2.63 -38.32
C GLU A 252 13.94 1.89 -38.65
N GLU A 253 14.01 0.71 -39.25
CA GLU A 253 12.85 -0.14 -39.57
C GLU A 253 12.13 -0.58 -38.27
N PHE A 254 12.91 -0.88 -37.21
CA PHE A 254 12.34 -1.20 -35.90
C PHE A 254 11.51 -0.06 -35.33
N MET A 255 12.00 1.17 -35.41
CA MET A 255 11.28 2.36 -34.94
C MET A 255 10.10 2.72 -35.84
N GLU A 256 10.23 2.60 -37.18
CA GLU A 256 9.13 2.83 -38.13
C GLU A 256 7.97 1.85 -37.94
N ALA A 257 8.25 0.64 -37.46
CA ALA A 257 7.23 -0.35 -37.08
C ALA A 257 6.48 0.03 -35.77
N GLY A 258 6.76 1.19 -35.17
CA GLY A 258 6.12 1.66 -33.94
C GLY A 258 6.74 1.12 -32.66
N ASN A 259 7.90 0.45 -32.76
CA ASN A 259 8.63 0.01 -31.59
C ASN A 259 9.50 1.14 -31.01
N SER A 260 9.80 1.07 -29.72
CA SER A 260 10.71 1.99 -29.03
C SER A 260 11.54 1.27 -28.00
N PHE A 261 12.72 1.82 -27.73
CA PHE A 261 13.58 1.37 -26.64
C PHE A 261 14.37 2.58 -26.14
N GLU A 262 14.30 2.83 -24.83
CA GLU A 262 15.06 3.89 -24.18
C GLU A 262 15.48 3.48 -22.78
N TYR A 263 16.61 4.01 -22.34
CA TYR A 263 17.02 3.96 -20.94
C TYR A 263 16.46 5.15 -20.20
N ASP A 264 15.92 4.89 -19.02
CA ASP A 264 15.31 5.87 -18.12
C ASP A 264 16.03 5.92 -16.79
N MET A 265 15.84 6.98 -16.02
CA MET A 265 16.41 7.16 -14.69
C MET A 265 15.34 7.54 -13.67
N HIS A 266 15.37 6.89 -12.51
CA HIS A 266 14.53 7.22 -11.36
C HIS A 266 15.40 7.60 -10.16
N SER A 267 15.12 8.75 -9.54
CA SER A 267 15.72 9.08 -8.24
C SER A 267 15.37 8.02 -7.21
N ILE A 268 16.36 7.55 -6.44
CA ILE A 268 16.10 6.53 -5.41
C ILE A 268 15.06 6.99 -4.39
N ALA A 269 15.00 8.29 -4.06
CA ALA A 269 14.01 8.84 -3.15
C ALA A 269 12.56 8.76 -3.65
N SER A 270 12.35 8.54 -4.96
CA SER A 270 11.02 8.41 -5.56
C SER A 270 10.58 6.97 -5.80
N ILE A 271 11.48 5.99 -5.67
CA ILE A 271 11.18 4.60 -6.02
C ILE A 271 10.00 4.08 -5.20
N HIS A 272 10.06 4.19 -3.89
CA HIS A 272 9.08 3.61 -2.97
C HIS A 272 7.63 4.07 -3.23
N LEU A 273 7.40 5.31 -3.62
CA LEU A 273 6.04 5.87 -3.75
C LEU A 273 5.58 6.07 -5.20
N TYR A 274 6.49 6.00 -6.17
CA TYR A 274 6.17 6.37 -7.56
C TYR A 274 6.60 5.33 -8.58
N SER A 275 7.33 4.26 -8.19
CA SER A 275 7.76 3.23 -9.12
C SER A 275 6.88 1.99 -9.00
N HIS A 276 6.12 1.72 -10.09
CA HIS A 276 5.24 0.56 -10.23
C HIS A 276 5.65 -0.26 -11.45
N ARG A 277 6.97 -0.50 -11.58
CA ARG A 277 7.58 -1.15 -12.73
C ARG A 277 7.53 -2.67 -12.59
N ASP A 278 7.56 -3.37 -13.73
CA ASP A 278 7.78 -4.81 -13.75
C ASP A 278 9.14 -5.15 -13.08
N TRP A 279 9.23 -6.30 -12.40
CA TRP A 279 10.44 -6.78 -11.72
C TRP A 279 11.04 -5.84 -10.66
N GLU A 280 10.24 -5.08 -9.93
CA GLU A 280 10.74 -4.35 -8.76
C GLU A 280 11.41 -5.30 -7.75
N LEU A 281 12.41 -4.81 -7.01
CA LEU A 281 13.13 -5.60 -5.99
C LEU A 281 12.21 -6.04 -4.85
N LYS A 282 11.34 -5.14 -4.42
CA LYS A 282 10.27 -5.36 -3.44
C LYS A 282 9.01 -4.64 -3.91
N GLN A 283 7.86 -5.06 -3.40
CA GLN A 283 6.61 -4.36 -3.65
C GLN A 283 6.69 -2.94 -3.08
N ASN A 284 6.50 -1.95 -3.93
CA ASN A 284 6.48 -0.54 -3.57
C ASN A 284 5.10 -0.10 -3.07
N SER A 285 5.06 1.00 -2.32
CA SER A 285 3.83 1.67 -1.93
C SER A 285 3.37 2.65 -3.03
N ASP A 286 2.19 3.22 -2.88
CA ASP A 286 1.64 4.21 -3.81
C ASP A 286 1.37 5.53 -3.09
N ILE A 287 1.82 6.64 -3.68
CA ILE A 287 1.58 8.00 -3.18
C ILE A 287 0.08 8.30 -3.02
N MET A 288 -0.78 7.62 -3.79
CA MET A 288 -2.24 7.77 -3.70
C MET A 288 -2.75 7.41 -2.30
N TYR A 289 -2.22 6.37 -1.66
CA TYR A 289 -2.60 6.00 -0.29
C TYR A 289 -2.27 7.11 0.71
N ILE A 290 -1.11 7.74 0.56
CA ILE A 290 -0.72 8.90 1.38
C ILE A 290 -1.72 10.05 1.21
N TYR A 291 -2.07 10.40 -0.03
CA TYR A 291 -3.04 11.47 -0.29
C TYR A 291 -4.42 11.14 0.30
N ILE A 292 -4.85 9.89 0.21
CA ILE A 292 -6.13 9.46 0.79
C ILE A 292 -6.10 9.56 2.32
N PHE A 293 -5.04 9.09 2.99
CA PHE A 293 -4.91 9.21 4.44
C PHE A 293 -4.86 10.67 4.91
N ILE A 294 -4.14 11.54 4.22
CA ILE A 294 -4.13 12.98 4.51
C ILE A 294 -5.53 13.57 4.35
N ALA A 295 -6.24 13.26 3.26
CA ALA A 295 -7.60 13.74 3.03
C ALA A 295 -8.57 13.27 4.11
N VAL A 296 -8.46 12.00 4.53
CA VAL A 296 -9.26 11.44 5.63
C VAL A 296 -8.95 12.14 6.95
N ALA A 297 -7.67 12.36 7.28
CA ALA A 297 -7.29 13.09 8.49
C ALA A 297 -7.84 14.52 8.50
N ILE A 298 -7.79 15.22 7.37
CA ILE A 298 -8.38 16.56 7.22
C ILE A 298 -9.90 16.50 7.39
N LEU A 299 -10.59 15.51 6.80
CA LEU A 299 -12.03 15.34 6.94
C LEU A 299 -12.43 15.05 8.41
N VAL A 300 -11.69 14.20 9.09
CA VAL A 300 -11.93 13.87 10.51
C VAL A 300 -11.71 15.10 11.40
N LEU A 301 -10.64 15.87 11.18
CA LEU A 301 -10.41 17.15 11.86
C LEU A 301 -11.54 18.15 11.58
N LEU A 302 -11.97 18.25 10.33
CA LEU A 302 -13.05 19.14 9.95
C LEU A 302 -14.36 18.76 10.63
N ILE A 303 -14.72 17.47 10.67
CA ILE A 303 -15.89 16.95 11.39
C ILE A 303 -15.81 17.31 12.87
N ALA A 304 -14.66 17.08 13.52
CA ALA A 304 -14.45 17.40 14.92
C ALA A 304 -14.55 18.91 15.18
N GLY A 305 -14.01 19.76 14.27
CA GLY A 305 -14.11 21.23 14.35
C GLY A 305 -15.53 21.76 14.17
N ILE A 306 -16.24 21.21 13.22
CA ILE A 306 -17.65 21.52 13.01
C ILE A 306 -18.48 21.16 14.25
N ASN A 307 -18.19 20.00 14.84
CA ASN A 307 -18.84 19.58 16.07
C ASN A 307 -18.62 20.61 17.19
N PHE A 308 -17.37 21.01 17.41
CA PHE A 308 -17.03 22.03 18.39
C PHE A 308 -17.78 23.37 18.11
N MET A 309 -17.76 23.84 16.86
CA MET A 309 -18.44 25.09 16.48
C MET A 309 -19.95 25.00 16.70
N ASN A 310 -20.56 23.88 16.30
CA ASN A 310 -22.00 23.66 16.48
C ASN A 310 -22.40 23.70 17.95
N LEU A 311 -21.68 22.99 18.79
CA LEU A 311 -21.96 22.90 20.20
C LEU A 311 -21.65 24.21 20.94
N SER A 312 -20.57 24.89 20.61
CA SER A 312 -20.22 26.21 21.18
C SER A 312 -21.24 27.28 20.82
N THR A 313 -21.68 27.30 19.53
CA THR A 313 -22.68 28.25 19.04
C THR A 313 -24.05 27.97 19.64
N ALA A 314 -24.44 26.72 19.79
CA ALA A 314 -25.68 26.34 20.42
C ALA A 314 -25.82 26.96 21.82
N ARG A 315 -24.75 26.92 22.60
CA ARG A 315 -24.74 27.54 23.96
C ARG A 315 -24.58 29.03 23.99
N SER A 316 -24.33 29.65 22.85
CA SER A 316 -24.13 31.10 22.78
C SER A 316 -25.32 31.89 23.32
N SER A 317 -26.57 31.40 23.20
CA SER A 317 -27.77 32.03 23.72
C SER A 317 -27.78 32.12 25.25
N LYS A 318 -27.28 31.09 25.97
CA LYS A 318 -27.14 31.13 27.43
C LYS A 318 -26.06 32.11 27.90
N ARG A 319 -25.00 32.27 27.11
CA ARG A 319 -23.86 33.17 27.38
C ARG A 319 -24.15 34.62 26.94
N ALA A 320 -25.15 34.83 26.14
CA ALA A 320 -25.48 36.17 25.65
C ALA A 320 -25.77 37.15 26.77
N LYS A 321 -26.50 36.74 27.82
CA LYS A 321 -26.74 37.59 29.02
C LYS A 321 -25.38 37.99 29.67
N GLU A 322 -24.45 37.06 29.83
CA GLU A 322 -23.11 37.32 30.38
C GLU A 322 -22.33 38.33 29.51
N VAL A 323 -22.33 38.12 28.18
CA VAL A 323 -21.67 39.01 27.23
C VAL A 323 -22.33 40.39 27.23
N GLY A 324 -23.65 40.44 27.30
CA GLY A 324 -24.43 41.71 27.42
C GLY A 324 -24.04 42.51 28.66
N ILE A 325 -24.02 41.90 29.83
CA ILE A 325 -23.60 42.52 31.09
C ILE A 325 -22.18 43.06 31.00
N ARG A 326 -21.22 42.23 30.46
CA ARG A 326 -19.82 42.65 30.31
C ARG A 326 -19.64 43.81 29.33
N LYS A 327 -20.41 43.86 28.23
CA LYS A 327 -20.40 45.00 27.30
C LYS A 327 -20.94 46.29 27.96
N VAL A 328 -21.98 46.18 28.74
CA VAL A 328 -22.52 47.32 29.51
C VAL A 328 -21.50 47.78 30.56
N SER A 329 -20.70 46.86 31.12
CA SER A 329 -19.61 47.16 32.05
C SER A 329 -18.31 47.59 31.33
N GLY A 330 -18.33 47.90 30.02
CA GLY A 330 -17.18 48.48 29.30
C GLY A 330 -16.23 47.51 28.60
N ALA A 331 -16.60 46.23 28.51
CA ALA A 331 -15.73 45.26 27.76
C ALA A 331 -15.79 45.53 26.26
N SER A 332 -14.60 45.70 25.62
CA SER A 332 -14.47 45.88 24.20
C SER A 332 -14.74 44.57 23.44
N ARG A 333 -15.09 44.67 22.16
CA ARG A 333 -15.31 43.52 21.27
C ARG A 333 -14.06 42.65 21.19
N ALA A 334 -12.88 43.23 21.08
CA ALA A 334 -11.60 42.54 21.02
C ALA A 334 -11.33 41.71 22.28
N MET A 335 -11.64 42.25 23.47
CA MET A 335 -11.49 41.52 24.74
C MET A 335 -12.36 40.28 24.79
N LEU A 336 -13.59 40.34 24.29
CA LEU A 336 -14.49 39.19 24.22
C LEU A 336 -14.02 38.14 23.22
N ILE A 337 -13.57 38.57 22.02
CA ILE A 337 -12.98 37.68 21.00
C ILE A 337 -11.76 36.94 21.61
N SER A 338 -10.82 37.66 22.20
CA SER A 338 -9.64 37.06 22.84
C SER A 338 -10.02 36.07 23.93
N GLN A 339 -11.02 36.35 24.75
CA GLN A 339 -11.49 35.46 25.81
C GLN A 339 -12.00 34.12 25.22
N PHE A 340 -12.86 34.15 24.16
CA PHE A 340 -13.42 32.95 23.55
C PHE A 340 -12.34 32.14 22.80
N LEU A 341 -11.40 32.82 22.10
CA LEU A 341 -10.27 32.14 21.46
C LEU A 341 -9.38 31.44 22.48
N ILE A 342 -9.04 32.10 23.61
CA ILE A 342 -8.24 31.47 24.68
C ILE A 342 -8.98 30.26 25.27
N GLU A 343 -10.30 30.32 25.44
CA GLU A 343 -11.10 29.18 25.92
C GLU A 343 -11.04 27.99 24.93
N SER A 344 -11.14 28.26 23.62
CA SER A 344 -11.06 27.23 22.59
C SER A 344 -9.65 26.64 22.50
N ILE A 345 -8.60 27.48 22.54
CA ILE A 345 -7.20 27.02 22.53
C ILE A 345 -6.91 26.18 23.77
N LEU A 346 -7.41 26.55 24.96
CA LEU A 346 -7.22 25.77 26.17
C LEU A 346 -7.86 24.36 26.03
N GLN A 347 -9.06 24.27 25.47
CA GLN A 347 -9.71 22.98 25.20
C GLN A 347 -8.91 22.15 24.20
N SER A 348 -8.38 22.78 23.14
CA SER A 348 -7.55 22.12 22.16
C SER A 348 -6.23 21.60 22.75
N VAL A 349 -5.59 22.36 23.65
CA VAL A 349 -4.36 21.90 24.34
C VAL A 349 -4.65 20.72 25.27
N ILE A 350 -5.77 20.74 26.00
CA ILE A 350 -6.20 19.59 26.81
C ILE A 350 -6.47 18.37 25.91
N ALA A 351 -7.15 18.59 24.77
CA ALA A 351 -7.40 17.54 23.80
C ALA A 351 -6.10 16.97 23.21
N LEU A 352 -5.10 17.81 22.94
CA LEU A 352 -3.79 17.36 22.47
C LEU A 352 -3.11 16.41 23.47
N PHE A 353 -3.15 16.75 24.75
CA PHE A 353 -2.58 15.87 25.77
C PHE A 353 -3.28 14.50 25.80
N ILE A 354 -4.61 14.50 25.71
CA ILE A 354 -5.39 13.26 25.63
C ILE A 354 -5.10 12.53 24.32
N ALA A 355 -4.94 13.25 23.20
CA ALA A 355 -4.60 12.67 21.90
C ALA A 355 -3.26 11.92 21.93
N PHE A 356 -2.22 12.46 22.58
CA PHE A 356 -0.95 11.74 22.73
C PHE A 356 -1.10 10.44 23.52
N ILE A 357 -1.88 10.43 24.59
CA ILE A 357 -2.19 9.19 25.33
C ILE A 357 -2.92 8.19 24.43
N MET A 358 -3.89 8.67 23.65
CA MET A 358 -4.63 7.82 22.71
C MET A 358 -3.74 7.30 21.58
N VAL A 359 -2.82 8.11 21.04
CA VAL A 359 -1.85 7.67 20.03
C VAL A 359 -1.05 6.50 20.55
N GLU A 360 -0.46 6.62 21.76
CA GLU A 360 0.34 5.54 22.36
C GLU A 360 -0.46 4.23 22.52
N PHE A 361 -1.76 4.35 22.84
CA PHE A 361 -2.63 3.19 23.00
C PHE A 361 -3.03 2.54 21.67
N PHE A 362 -3.29 3.34 20.62
CA PHE A 362 -3.77 2.84 19.33
C PHE A 362 -2.65 2.51 18.34
N LEU A 363 -1.45 3.06 18.53
CA LEU A 363 -0.31 2.89 17.62
C LEU A 363 0.13 1.43 17.42
N PRO A 364 0.16 0.56 18.46
CA PRO A 364 0.49 -0.85 18.26
C PRO A 364 -0.50 -1.57 17.31
N GLY A 365 -1.81 -1.28 17.43
CA GLY A 365 -2.81 -1.82 16.53
C GLY A 365 -2.66 -1.28 15.09
N PHE A 366 -2.29 -0.01 14.94
CA PHE A 366 -1.95 0.56 13.65
C PHE A 366 -0.75 -0.14 13.02
N ASN A 367 0.34 -0.31 13.78
CA ASN A 367 1.55 -0.98 13.33
C ASN A 367 1.27 -2.42 12.89
N GLN A 368 0.45 -3.15 13.64
CA GLN A 368 0.10 -4.53 13.30
C GLN A 368 -0.65 -4.62 11.97
N VAL A 369 -1.61 -3.72 11.72
CA VAL A 369 -2.39 -3.72 10.46
C VAL A 369 -1.57 -3.23 9.29
N MET A 370 -0.82 -2.13 9.45
CA MET A 370 -0.05 -1.52 8.37
C MET A 370 1.35 -2.13 8.18
N LYS A 371 1.72 -3.10 9.04
CA LYS A 371 3.07 -3.72 9.05
C LYS A 371 4.19 -2.68 9.15
N THR A 372 4.02 -1.73 10.04
CA THR A 372 4.97 -0.64 10.31
C THR A 372 5.48 -0.71 11.73
N ASP A 373 6.61 -0.05 12.00
CA ASP A 373 7.24 0.04 13.32
C ASP A 373 7.27 1.49 13.82
N LEU A 374 6.13 2.19 13.69
CA LEU A 374 6.03 3.57 14.12
C LEU A 374 6.13 3.68 15.64
N VAL A 375 6.95 4.61 16.10
CA VAL A 375 7.15 4.92 17.52
C VAL A 375 6.90 6.40 17.73
N LEU A 376 6.09 6.74 18.75
CA LEU A 376 5.79 8.12 19.07
C LEU A 376 6.98 8.83 19.75
N LEU A 377 7.60 8.14 20.71
CA LEU A 377 8.70 8.68 21.51
C LEU A 377 10.05 8.21 20.94
N ASN A 378 10.45 8.81 19.82
CA ASN A 378 11.72 8.56 19.16
C ASN A 378 12.52 9.87 18.99
N GLU A 379 13.67 9.82 18.36
CA GLU A 379 14.52 10.98 18.05
C GLU A 379 13.78 12.09 17.28
N SER A 380 12.72 11.73 16.57
CA SER A 380 11.87 12.64 15.81
C SER A 380 10.69 13.20 16.62
N PHE A 381 10.57 12.91 17.92
CA PHE A 381 9.45 13.38 18.77
C PHE A 381 9.28 14.91 18.72
N ALA A 382 10.36 15.67 18.69
CA ALA A 382 10.29 17.13 18.61
C ALA A 382 9.57 17.61 17.34
N THR A 383 9.78 16.94 16.20
CA THR A 383 9.10 17.26 14.94
C THR A 383 7.61 16.93 15.02
N THR A 384 7.28 15.76 15.58
CA THR A 384 5.89 15.32 15.79
C THR A 384 5.14 16.25 16.75
N LEU A 385 5.79 16.64 17.85
CA LEU A 385 5.25 17.62 18.81
C LEU A 385 5.04 18.99 18.15
N GLY A 386 6.01 19.45 17.35
CA GLY A 386 5.90 20.70 16.60
C GLY A 386 4.71 20.70 15.65
N PHE A 387 4.56 19.65 14.85
CA PHE A 387 3.40 19.44 13.98
C PHE A 387 2.08 19.44 14.77
N ALA A 388 2.01 18.64 15.82
CA ALA A 388 0.82 18.52 16.65
C ALA A 388 0.43 19.85 17.31
N LEU A 389 1.39 20.64 17.79
CA LEU A 389 1.15 21.98 18.34
C LEU A 389 0.64 22.94 17.26
N ILE A 390 1.23 22.95 16.07
CA ILE A 390 0.78 23.81 14.96
C ILE A 390 -0.66 23.46 14.58
N VAL A 391 -0.95 22.18 14.37
CA VAL A 391 -2.34 21.72 14.05
C VAL A 391 -3.29 22.11 15.17
N THR A 392 -2.93 21.89 16.44
CA THR A 392 -3.75 22.25 17.59
C THR A 392 -4.03 23.76 17.66
N MET A 393 -3.05 24.60 17.38
CA MET A 393 -3.21 26.06 17.37
C MET A 393 -4.13 26.52 16.23
N ILE A 394 -3.86 26.04 15.01
CA ILE A 394 -4.70 26.33 13.84
C ILE A 394 -6.14 25.89 14.13
N TYR A 395 -6.29 24.71 14.66
CA TYR A 395 -7.58 24.11 14.97
C TYR A 395 -8.32 24.86 16.09
N GLY A 396 -7.66 25.19 17.17
CA GLY A 396 -8.22 26.00 18.29
C GLY A 396 -8.67 27.38 17.82
N LEU A 397 -7.92 28.02 16.93
CA LEU A 397 -8.28 29.29 16.31
C LEU A 397 -9.49 29.13 15.36
N PHE A 398 -9.47 28.11 14.50
CA PHE A 398 -10.54 27.84 13.54
C PHE A 398 -11.87 27.54 14.25
N SER A 399 -11.87 26.58 15.18
CA SER A 399 -13.07 26.16 15.91
C SER A 399 -13.60 27.24 16.87
N GLY A 400 -12.73 28.09 17.42
CA GLY A 400 -13.08 29.22 18.28
C GLY A 400 -13.50 30.50 17.56
N SER A 401 -13.09 30.66 16.27
CA SER A 401 -13.27 31.91 15.53
C SER A 401 -14.76 32.29 15.35
N TYR A 402 -15.57 31.34 14.88
CA TYR A 402 -17.00 31.61 14.64
C TYR A 402 -17.76 31.93 15.92
N PRO A 403 -17.66 31.14 17.01
CA PRO A 403 -18.29 31.52 18.28
C PRO A 403 -17.83 32.88 18.81
N ALA A 404 -16.53 33.18 18.70
CA ALA A 404 -15.95 34.43 19.15
C ALA A 404 -16.52 35.65 18.37
N LEU A 405 -16.53 35.56 17.05
CA LEU A 405 -17.04 36.63 16.18
C LEU A 405 -18.56 36.82 16.33
N PHE A 406 -19.30 35.72 16.39
CA PHE A 406 -20.77 35.73 16.53
C PHE A 406 -21.24 36.33 17.87
N LEU A 407 -20.67 35.84 18.99
CA LEU A 407 -21.01 36.29 20.32
C LEU A 407 -20.59 37.74 20.58
N SER A 408 -19.42 38.14 20.11
CA SER A 408 -18.92 39.51 20.26
C SER A 408 -19.70 40.53 19.43
N GLY A 409 -20.47 40.11 18.41
CA GLY A 409 -21.31 40.97 17.59
C GLY A 409 -22.62 41.39 18.20
N PHE A 410 -23.09 40.74 19.29
CA PHE A 410 -24.39 40.99 19.87
C PHE A 410 -24.53 42.40 20.46
N GLN A 411 -25.71 43.05 20.26
CA GLN A 411 -26.06 44.33 20.82
C GLN A 411 -26.71 44.17 22.21
N PRO A 412 -26.21 44.85 23.27
CA PRO A 412 -26.65 44.68 24.63
C PRO A 412 -28.16 44.91 24.81
N ILE A 413 -28.72 45.91 24.13
CA ILE A 413 -30.12 46.30 24.22
C ILE A 413 -31.07 45.20 23.74
N LYS A 414 -30.72 44.49 22.65
CA LYS A 414 -31.54 43.39 22.13
C LYS A 414 -31.52 42.17 23.06
N ILE A 415 -30.37 41.93 23.72
CA ILE A 415 -30.20 40.84 24.67
C ILE A 415 -31.04 41.03 25.92
N LEU A 416 -31.05 42.26 26.48
CA LEU A 416 -31.75 42.57 27.71
C LEU A 416 -33.27 42.62 27.52
N LYS A 417 -33.76 42.88 26.30
CA LYS A 417 -35.19 42.85 25.93
C LYS A 417 -35.75 41.47 25.59
N GLY A 418 -34.93 40.39 25.63
CA GLY A 418 -35.39 39.03 25.39
C GLY A 418 -35.60 38.63 23.92
N ASP A 419 -35.29 39.50 22.96
CA ASP A 419 -35.52 39.30 21.51
C ASP A 419 -34.48 38.39 20.80
N MET A 420 -33.78 37.54 21.55
CA MET A 420 -32.66 36.75 21.09
C MET A 420 -32.99 35.50 20.26
N THR A 421 -34.24 35.15 20.11
CA THR A 421 -34.60 33.82 19.55
C THR A 421 -34.65 33.75 18.02
N LYS A 422 -34.39 34.85 17.30
CA LYS A 422 -34.68 34.93 15.83
C LYS A 422 -33.54 35.42 14.95
N THR A 423 -32.27 35.19 15.28
CA THR A 423 -31.23 35.40 14.25
C THR A 423 -31.24 34.25 13.24
N LYS A 424 -31.95 34.40 12.13
CA LYS A 424 -32.03 33.43 11.02
C LYS A 424 -30.64 33.02 10.51
N GLU A 425 -29.70 33.96 10.55
CA GLU A 425 -28.30 33.74 10.10
C GLU A 425 -27.55 32.69 10.90
N GLY A 426 -27.58 32.71 12.22
CA GLY A 426 -26.92 31.73 13.07
C GLY A 426 -27.49 30.31 12.97
N ALA A 427 -28.82 30.22 12.69
CA ALA A 427 -29.47 28.93 12.45
C ALA A 427 -29.09 28.35 11.08
N PHE A 428 -28.99 29.20 10.05
CA PHE A 428 -28.55 28.77 8.70
C PHE A 428 -27.12 28.23 8.71
N PHE A 429 -26.20 28.97 9.32
CA PHE A 429 -24.79 28.54 9.39
C PHE A 429 -24.62 27.18 10.07
N ARG A 430 -25.27 26.95 11.21
CA ARG A 430 -25.26 25.65 11.89
C ARG A 430 -25.79 24.52 11.00
N LYS A 431 -26.91 24.77 10.27
CA LYS A 431 -27.46 23.80 9.32
C LYS A 431 -26.48 23.48 8.21
N ALA A 432 -25.79 24.48 7.65
CA ALA A 432 -24.75 24.30 6.64
C ALA A 432 -23.57 23.44 7.16
N LEU A 433 -23.12 23.73 8.38
CA LEU A 433 -22.06 22.94 9.03
C LEU A 433 -22.47 21.47 9.22
N VAL A 434 -23.72 21.20 9.62
CA VAL A 434 -24.25 19.84 9.74
C VAL A 434 -24.30 19.15 8.38
N VAL A 435 -24.70 19.85 7.31
CA VAL A 435 -24.68 19.29 5.94
C VAL A 435 -23.26 18.90 5.51
N VAL A 436 -22.29 19.78 5.73
CA VAL A 436 -20.87 19.48 5.39
C VAL A 436 -20.36 18.28 6.21
N GLN A 437 -20.68 18.22 7.50
CA GLN A 437 -20.30 17.12 8.38
C GLN A 437 -20.86 15.77 7.90
N PHE A 438 -22.16 15.72 7.58
CA PHE A 438 -22.77 14.51 7.03
C PHE A 438 -22.26 14.17 5.64
N ALA A 439 -22.04 15.17 4.78
CA ALA A 439 -21.46 14.95 3.47
C ALA A 439 -20.08 14.27 3.58
N ALA A 440 -19.20 14.76 4.46
CA ALA A 440 -17.92 14.14 4.73
C ALA A 440 -18.06 12.69 5.23
N SER A 441 -18.97 12.44 6.18
CA SER A 441 -19.22 11.08 6.68
C SER A 441 -19.76 10.15 5.60
N ILE A 442 -20.66 10.60 4.74
CA ILE A 442 -21.24 9.83 3.63
C ILE A 442 -20.15 9.51 2.59
N ILE A 443 -19.28 10.47 2.26
CA ILE A 443 -18.12 10.25 1.37
C ILE A 443 -17.23 9.11 1.90
N LEU A 444 -16.94 9.12 3.20
CA LEU A 444 -16.13 8.08 3.82
C LEU A 444 -16.83 6.69 3.79
N ILE A 445 -18.14 6.64 4.04
CA ILE A 445 -18.91 5.39 4.01
C ILE A 445 -18.94 4.82 2.57
N ILE A 446 -19.19 5.68 1.56
CA ILE A 446 -19.18 5.25 0.16
C ILE A 446 -17.78 4.78 -0.25
N GLY A 447 -16.74 5.56 0.06
CA GLY A 447 -15.35 5.20 -0.22
C GLY A 447 -14.99 3.85 0.37
N MET A 448 -15.30 3.63 1.66
CA MET A 448 -15.09 2.34 2.33
C MET A 448 -15.81 1.20 1.62
N SER A 449 -17.08 1.41 1.24
CA SER A 449 -17.88 0.38 0.58
C SER A 449 -17.32 0.02 -0.80
N VAL A 450 -16.84 1.01 -1.57
CA VAL A 450 -16.20 0.79 -2.87
C VAL A 450 -14.89 0.04 -2.72
N ILE A 451 -14.03 0.43 -1.76
CA ILE A 451 -12.77 -0.26 -1.46
C ILE A 451 -13.04 -1.72 -1.10
N PHE A 452 -13.98 -1.98 -0.20
CA PHE A 452 -14.34 -3.34 0.21
C PHE A 452 -14.85 -4.18 -0.95
N LEU A 453 -15.70 -3.62 -1.83
CA LEU A 453 -16.21 -4.33 -2.99
C LEU A 453 -15.13 -4.63 -4.02
N GLN A 454 -14.18 -3.71 -4.24
CA GLN A 454 -13.04 -3.94 -5.13
C GLN A 454 -12.14 -5.06 -4.61
N ILE A 455 -11.78 -5.03 -3.33
CA ILE A 455 -10.97 -6.09 -2.69
C ILE A 455 -11.72 -7.43 -2.77
N SER A 456 -13.00 -7.46 -2.43
CA SER A 456 -13.83 -8.66 -2.52
C SER A 456 -13.94 -9.19 -3.96
N PHE A 457 -14.03 -8.30 -4.94
CA PHE A 457 -14.00 -8.68 -6.36
C PHE A 457 -12.68 -9.34 -6.74
N MET A 458 -11.55 -8.78 -6.30
CA MET A 458 -10.22 -9.34 -6.57
C MET A 458 -10.07 -10.74 -5.95
N HIS A 459 -10.53 -10.94 -4.73
CA HIS A 459 -10.49 -12.25 -4.07
C HIS A 459 -11.37 -13.32 -4.74
N ASN A 460 -12.53 -12.91 -5.25
CA ASN A 460 -13.50 -13.86 -5.81
C ASN A 460 -13.38 -14.04 -7.33
N LYS A 461 -12.47 -13.31 -7.98
CA LYS A 461 -12.26 -13.46 -9.42
C LYS A 461 -11.62 -14.79 -9.74
N ASN A 462 -12.08 -15.44 -10.80
CA ASN A 462 -11.48 -16.66 -11.30
C ASN A 462 -10.06 -16.38 -11.78
N LEU A 463 -9.09 -17.01 -11.14
CA LEU A 463 -7.65 -16.86 -11.44
C LEU A 463 -7.24 -17.61 -12.73
N GLY A 464 -8.12 -18.47 -13.27
CA GLY A 464 -7.79 -19.37 -14.37
C GLY A 464 -7.05 -20.65 -13.91
N PHE A 465 -6.75 -20.78 -12.62
CA PHE A 465 -6.18 -21.97 -12.00
C PHE A 465 -6.82 -22.25 -10.64
N LYS A 466 -6.65 -23.46 -10.10
CA LYS A 466 -7.17 -23.91 -8.81
C LYS A 466 -6.04 -23.91 -7.77
N GLY A 467 -5.82 -22.77 -7.12
CA GLY A 467 -4.77 -22.60 -6.10
C GLY A 467 -5.13 -23.18 -4.73
N ASP A 468 -6.39 -23.44 -4.45
CA ASP A 468 -6.84 -23.99 -3.15
C ASP A 468 -6.15 -25.33 -2.85
N GLN A 469 -5.64 -25.47 -1.62
CA GLN A 469 -5.00 -26.72 -1.17
C GLN A 469 -3.79 -27.14 -2.03
N VAL A 470 -3.16 -26.22 -2.72
CA VAL A 470 -1.89 -26.44 -3.41
C VAL A 470 -0.75 -26.01 -2.51
N MET A 471 -0.03 -27.00 -1.98
CA MET A 471 1.22 -26.79 -1.25
C MET A 471 2.36 -26.67 -2.24
N VAL A 472 3.21 -25.65 -2.10
CA VAL A 472 4.38 -25.42 -2.95
C VAL A 472 5.66 -25.54 -2.14
N VAL A 473 6.62 -26.24 -2.69
CA VAL A 473 7.92 -26.54 -2.08
C VAL A 473 9.03 -26.16 -3.06
N PRO A 474 10.00 -25.31 -2.63
CA PRO A 474 11.13 -24.96 -3.50
C PRO A 474 12.09 -26.14 -3.67
N ILE A 475 12.58 -26.32 -4.89
CA ILE A 475 13.70 -27.22 -5.20
C ILE A 475 14.98 -26.42 -5.08
N GLN A 476 15.82 -26.82 -4.12
CA GLN A 476 17.00 -26.03 -3.76
C GLN A 476 18.32 -26.59 -4.30
N THR A 477 18.33 -27.83 -4.78
CA THR A 477 19.55 -28.46 -5.31
C THR A 477 19.38 -28.89 -6.75
N ASP A 478 20.46 -28.74 -7.55
CA ASP A 478 20.49 -29.25 -8.92
C ASP A 478 20.30 -30.78 -8.96
N LYS A 479 20.76 -31.48 -7.91
CA LYS A 479 20.56 -32.92 -7.79
C LYS A 479 19.08 -33.26 -7.71
N MET A 480 18.33 -32.54 -6.89
CA MET A 480 16.88 -32.75 -6.76
C MET A 480 16.17 -32.34 -8.04
N ALA A 481 16.54 -31.18 -8.63
CA ALA A 481 15.95 -30.69 -9.87
C ALA A 481 16.12 -31.69 -11.03
N ASN A 482 17.33 -32.23 -11.18
CA ASN A 482 17.67 -33.14 -12.31
C ASN A 482 17.11 -34.55 -12.14
N ASN A 483 16.95 -35.04 -10.90
CA ASN A 483 16.50 -36.40 -10.64
C ASN A 483 15.09 -36.46 -10.03
N PHE A 484 14.31 -35.38 -10.11
CA PHE A 484 12.98 -35.32 -9.48
C PHE A 484 12.04 -36.41 -10.03
N ASP A 485 12.11 -36.70 -11.30
CA ASP A 485 11.23 -37.68 -11.94
C ASP A 485 11.38 -39.08 -11.34
N ASP A 486 12.59 -39.44 -10.83
CA ASP A 486 12.83 -40.66 -10.12
C ASP A 486 12.15 -40.73 -8.75
N TYR A 487 11.90 -39.59 -8.15
CA TYR A 487 11.29 -39.46 -6.83
C TYR A 487 9.79 -39.12 -6.87
N LYS A 488 9.30 -38.56 -7.96
CA LYS A 488 7.91 -38.10 -8.13
C LYS A 488 6.90 -39.18 -7.79
N GLY A 489 7.12 -40.40 -8.29
CA GLY A 489 6.23 -41.53 -8.01
C GLY A 489 6.17 -41.97 -6.54
N GLN A 490 7.11 -41.55 -5.68
CA GLN A 490 7.04 -41.79 -4.24
C GLN A 490 6.09 -40.80 -3.59
N PHE A 491 6.08 -39.53 -4.05
CA PHE A 491 5.18 -38.51 -3.55
C PHE A 491 3.73 -38.73 -3.99
N GLU A 492 3.52 -39.17 -5.22
CA GLU A 492 2.18 -39.47 -5.77
C GLU A 492 1.48 -40.65 -5.08
N LYS A 493 2.26 -41.56 -4.43
CA LYS A 493 1.72 -42.67 -3.66
C LYS A 493 1.31 -42.30 -2.24
N ILE A 494 1.61 -41.10 -1.76
CA ILE A 494 1.22 -40.66 -0.41
C ILE A 494 -0.28 -40.44 -0.38
N PRO A 495 -1.01 -41.09 0.55
CA PRO A 495 -2.44 -40.85 0.71
C PRO A 495 -2.73 -39.36 0.95
N GLY A 496 -3.72 -38.81 0.24
CA GLY A 496 -4.07 -37.40 0.29
C GLY A 496 -3.31 -36.49 -0.69
N VAL A 497 -2.31 -37.00 -1.45
CA VAL A 497 -1.70 -36.28 -2.57
C VAL A 497 -2.48 -36.61 -3.85
N LEU A 498 -3.13 -35.61 -4.44
CA LEU A 498 -3.95 -35.72 -5.64
C LEU A 498 -3.19 -35.49 -6.94
N GLY A 499 -2.06 -34.78 -6.87
CA GLY A 499 -1.21 -34.46 -8.02
C GLY A 499 0.09 -33.80 -7.59
N VAL A 500 1.14 -33.98 -8.40
CA VAL A 500 2.45 -33.37 -8.23
C VAL A 500 2.88 -32.79 -9.56
N GLY A 501 3.11 -31.46 -9.60
CA GLY A 501 3.57 -30.76 -10.78
C GLY A 501 4.73 -29.84 -10.46
N ARG A 502 5.53 -29.47 -11.44
CA ARG A 502 6.68 -28.57 -11.29
C ARG A 502 6.61 -27.39 -12.23
N SER A 503 7.22 -26.27 -11.81
CA SER A 503 7.33 -25.07 -12.63
C SER A 503 8.58 -24.26 -12.31
N SER A 504 8.95 -23.37 -13.26
CA SER A 504 10.03 -22.41 -13.08
C SER A 504 9.59 -21.20 -12.24
N TYR A 505 8.33 -20.85 -12.28
CA TYR A 505 7.69 -19.75 -11.56
C TYR A 505 6.39 -20.22 -10.92
N LEU A 506 5.98 -19.55 -9.85
CA LEU A 506 4.64 -19.75 -9.26
C LEU A 506 3.69 -18.64 -9.72
N PRO A 507 2.37 -18.87 -9.69
CA PRO A 507 1.41 -17.77 -9.67
C PRO A 507 1.74 -16.81 -8.50
N GLY A 508 1.97 -15.55 -8.85
CA GLY A 508 2.50 -14.52 -7.95
C GLY A 508 3.88 -14.00 -8.35
N ASP A 509 4.62 -14.77 -9.15
CA ASP A 509 5.91 -14.36 -9.70
C ASP A 509 5.74 -13.60 -11.03
N THR A 510 6.78 -12.84 -11.40
CA THR A 510 6.90 -12.25 -12.73
C THR A 510 7.88 -13.07 -13.57
N PRO A 511 7.41 -13.86 -14.55
CA PRO A 511 8.28 -14.65 -15.43
C PRO A 511 9.20 -13.78 -16.28
N ASN A 512 10.28 -14.36 -16.79
CA ASN A 512 11.13 -13.67 -17.75
C ASN A 512 10.44 -13.53 -19.11
N GLN A 513 10.76 -12.47 -19.82
CA GLN A 513 10.34 -12.29 -21.21
C GLN A 513 11.46 -12.65 -22.16
N ASN A 514 11.19 -13.50 -23.14
CA ASN A 514 12.10 -13.90 -24.20
C ASN A 514 11.52 -13.61 -25.57
N MET A 515 12.37 -13.57 -26.60
CA MET A 515 11.98 -13.39 -27.99
C MET A 515 11.86 -14.75 -28.70
N PHE A 516 10.71 -15.00 -29.32
CA PHE A 516 10.42 -16.23 -30.02
C PHE A 516 10.09 -15.97 -31.49
N GLU A 517 10.62 -16.78 -32.36
CA GLU A 517 10.29 -16.78 -33.79
C GLU A 517 9.19 -17.81 -34.07
N LEU A 518 8.12 -17.41 -34.72
CA LEU A 518 7.03 -18.29 -35.10
C LEU A 518 7.04 -18.46 -36.61
N GLU A 519 6.94 -19.71 -37.08
CA GLU A 519 6.90 -20.06 -38.48
C GLU A 519 5.83 -19.26 -39.28
N GLY A 520 6.26 -18.67 -40.39
CA GLY A 520 5.42 -17.83 -41.24
C GLY A 520 5.36 -16.37 -40.83
N ARG A 521 6.08 -15.96 -39.75
CA ARG A 521 6.26 -14.55 -39.37
C ARG A 521 7.71 -14.14 -39.51
N LYS A 522 7.92 -12.86 -39.83
CA LYS A 522 9.28 -12.27 -39.85
C LYS A 522 9.65 -11.68 -38.50
N GLU A 523 8.65 -11.17 -37.77
CA GLU A 523 8.82 -10.52 -36.49
C GLU A 523 8.93 -11.57 -35.39
N GLN A 524 9.89 -11.39 -34.48
CA GLN A 524 9.98 -12.17 -33.26
C GLN A 524 8.96 -11.68 -32.22
N LEU A 525 8.34 -12.61 -31.51
CA LEU A 525 7.28 -12.35 -30.52
C LEU A 525 7.89 -12.24 -29.13
N PRO A 526 7.72 -11.12 -28.43
CA PRO A 526 8.09 -10.97 -27.02
C PRO A 526 7.07 -11.70 -26.14
N LEU A 527 7.39 -12.91 -25.70
CA LEU A 527 6.52 -13.74 -24.87
C LEU A 527 7.11 -13.95 -23.47
N TRP A 528 6.25 -13.89 -22.45
CA TRP A 528 6.62 -14.30 -21.09
C TRP A 528 6.76 -15.81 -21.07
N ASN A 529 7.94 -16.29 -20.66
CA ASN A 529 8.30 -17.70 -20.71
C ASN A 529 8.18 -18.36 -19.34
N MET A 530 7.41 -19.46 -19.30
CA MET A 530 7.29 -20.29 -18.11
C MET A 530 7.58 -21.76 -18.46
N GLU A 531 8.47 -22.37 -17.72
CA GLU A 531 8.80 -23.78 -17.87
C GLU A 531 7.99 -24.60 -16.87
N VAL A 532 7.41 -25.72 -17.32
CA VAL A 532 6.52 -26.58 -16.51
C VAL A 532 6.78 -28.05 -16.81
N ASP A 533 6.37 -28.96 -15.92
CA ASP A 533 6.34 -30.39 -16.21
C ASP A 533 5.02 -30.83 -16.83
N PHE A 534 4.95 -32.10 -17.23
CA PHE A 534 3.77 -32.69 -17.89
C PHE A 534 2.51 -32.71 -17.01
N ASP A 535 2.65 -32.74 -15.70
CA ASP A 535 1.54 -32.82 -14.75
C ASP A 535 1.08 -31.45 -14.18
N PHE A 536 1.79 -30.37 -14.52
CA PHE A 536 1.50 -29.02 -14.02
C PHE A 536 0.05 -28.59 -14.29
N PHE A 537 -0.44 -28.82 -15.53
CA PHE A 537 -1.79 -28.48 -15.93
C PHE A 537 -2.84 -29.19 -15.08
N LYS A 538 -2.64 -30.49 -14.86
CA LYS A 538 -3.53 -31.29 -14.03
C LYS A 538 -3.48 -30.88 -12.55
N THR A 539 -2.29 -30.59 -12.03
CA THR A 539 -2.08 -30.23 -10.62
C THR A 539 -2.73 -28.90 -10.28
N LEU A 540 -2.59 -27.89 -11.15
CA LEU A 540 -3.19 -26.57 -10.96
C LEU A 540 -4.58 -26.43 -11.59
N GLY A 541 -5.08 -27.46 -12.33
CA GLY A 541 -6.39 -27.41 -12.96
C GLY A 541 -6.50 -26.37 -14.07
N LEU A 542 -5.43 -26.13 -14.82
CA LEU A 542 -5.43 -25.25 -15.99
C LEU A 542 -6.23 -25.89 -17.12
N GLU A 543 -7.00 -25.07 -17.84
CA GLU A 543 -7.88 -25.52 -18.91
C GLU A 543 -7.32 -25.16 -20.28
N MET A 544 -7.32 -26.11 -21.21
CA MET A 544 -7.00 -25.84 -22.61
C MET A 544 -8.16 -25.12 -23.29
N ALA A 545 -7.84 -24.10 -24.12
CA ALA A 545 -8.79 -23.50 -25.05
C ALA A 545 -8.86 -24.31 -26.36
N GLU A 546 -7.69 -24.72 -26.91
CA GLU A 546 -7.57 -25.53 -28.11
C GLU A 546 -6.34 -26.45 -28.02
N GLY A 547 -6.34 -27.55 -28.76
CA GLY A 547 -5.21 -28.50 -28.83
C GLY A 547 -5.12 -29.42 -27.60
N GLU A 548 -3.92 -29.89 -27.28
CA GLU A 548 -3.69 -30.88 -26.25
C GLU A 548 -2.70 -30.36 -25.19
N PRO A 549 -2.82 -30.79 -23.92
CA PRO A 549 -1.84 -30.50 -22.89
C PRO A 549 -0.51 -31.24 -23.17
N PHE A 550 0.53 -30.86 -22.47
CA PHE A 550 1.82 -31.54 -22.58
C PHE A 550 1.73 -33.02 -22.32
N ARG A 551 2.39 -33.83 -23.17
CA ARG A 551 2.55 -35.28 -23.03
C ARG A 551 3.95 -35.70 -23.41
N LYS A 552 4.53 -36.60 -22.65
CA LYS A 552 5.90 -37.08 -22.82
C LYS A 552 6.12 -37.70 -24.20
N GLU A 553 5.09 -38.34 -24.76
CA GLU A 553 5.12 -39.01 -26.08
C GLU A 553 5.23 -38.05 -27.27
N LEU A 554 4.95 -36.76 -27.04
CA LEU A 554 5.02 -35.70 -28.07
C LEU A 554 6.41 -35.07 -28.19
N GLU A 555 7.33 -35.42 -27.32
CA GLU A 555 8.68 -34.88 -27.29
C GLU A 555 9.75 -35.92 -27.65
N ASP A 556 10.81 -35.47 -28.27
CA ASP A 556 12.02 -36.21 -28.52
C ASP A 556 13.28 -35.44 -28.05
N ASP A 557 14.46 -35.99 -28.29
CA ASP A 557 15.73 -35.37 -27.88
C ASP A 557 16.04 -34.07 -28.62
N SER A 558 15.34 -33.77 -29.70
CA SER A 558 15.58 -32.62 -30.57
C SER A 558 14.45 -31.61 -30.64
N THR A 559 13.24 -31.99 -30.20
CA THR A 559 12.01 -31.21 -30.37
C THR A 559 11.32 -30.98 -29.00
N THR A 560 11.06 -29.72 -28.66
CA THR A 560 10.26 -29.32 -27.50
C THR A 560 8.84 -29.00 -27.92
N THR A 561 7.87 -29.25 -27.07
CA THR A 561 6.50 -28.81 -27.27
C THR A 561 6.26 -27.47 -26.55
N TYR A 562 5.41 -26.64 -27.17
CA TYR A 562 5.03 -25.33 -26.64
C TYR A 562 3.53 -25.18 -26.58
N ILE A 563 3.06 -24.52 -25.54
CA ILE A 563 1.67 -24.08 -25.39
C ILE A 563 1.69 -22.57 -25.21
N ILE A 564 0.82 -21.83 -25.91
CA ILE A 564 0.65 -20.38 -25.75
C ILE A 564 -0.70 -20.08 -25.11
N ASN A 565 -0.84 -18.92 -24.46
CA ASN A 565 -2.14 -18.52 -23.91
C ASN A 565 -3.01 -17.75 -24.93
N GLU A 566 -4.30 -17.55 -24.61
CA GLU A 566 -5.22 -16.79 -25.47
C GLU A 566 -4.76 -15.35 -25.66
N ALA A 567 -4.15 -14.73 -24.64
CA ALA A 567 -3.59 -13.39 -24.73
C ALA A 567 -2.50 -13.29 -25.80
N ALA A 568 -1.63 -14.29 -25.96
CA ALA A 568 -0.63 -14.32 -27.02
C ALA A 568 -1.27 -14.40 -28.40
N VAL A 569 -2.29 -15.24 -28.57
CA VAL A 569 -3.03 -15.35 -29.81
C VAL A 569 -3.67 -14.03 -30.20
N LYS A 570 -4.31 -13.36 -29.23
CA LYS A 570 -5.01 -12.09 -29.44
C LYS A 570 -4.03 -10.94 -29.69
N SER A 571 -3.00 -10.77 -28.86
CA SER A 571 -2.08 -9.63 -28.94
C SER A 571 -1.30 -9.61 -30.25
N PHE A 572 -0.94 -10.78 -30.77
CA PHE A 572 -0.17 -10.90 -32.01
C PHE A 572 -1.00 -11.31 -33.23
N ASN A 573 -2.33 -11.36 -33.11
CA ASN A 573 -3.24 -11.79 -34.18
C ASN A 573 -2.76 -13.09 -34.86
N LEU A 574 -2.53 -14.15 -34.07
CA LEU A 574 -1.99 -15.40 -34.54
C LEU A 574 -3.08 -16.24 -35.23
N GLU A 575 -2.97 -16.46 -36.53
CA GLU A 575 -3.88 -17.32 -37.27
C GLU A 575 -3.36 -18.77 -37.24
N ASN A 576 -4.19 -19.69 -36.69
CA ASN A 576 -3.91 -21.13 -36.62
C ASN A 576 -2.49 -21.43 -36.11
N PRO A 577 -2.12 -21.04 -34.89
CA PRO A 577 -0.76 -21.22 -34.38
C PRO A 577 -0.41 -22.69 -34.07
N ILE A 578 -1.43 -23.53 -33.86
CA ILE A 578 -1.25 -24.96 -33.55
C ILE A 578 -0.62 -25.65 -34.73
N GLY A 579 0.43 -26.39 -34.48
CA GLY A 579 1.21 -27.10 -35.48
C GLY A 579 2.38 -26.32 -36.07
N LYS A 580 2.42 -25.00 -35.92
CA LYS A 580 3.53 -24.17 -36.40
C LYS A 580 4.80 -24.39 -35.54
N ARG A 581 5.94 -24.28 -36.22
CA ARG A 581 7.26 -24.34 -35.59
C ARG A 581 7.54 -23.04 -34.87
N ILE A 582 8.14 -23.13 -33.67
CA ILE A 582 8.61 -22.00 -32.88
C ILE A 582 10.09 -22.18 -32.50
N VAL A 583 10.81 -21.07 -32.42
CA VAL A 583 12.24 -21.04 -32.12
C VAL A 583 12.47 -20.10 -30.95
N ASP A 584 13.18 -20.59 -29.93
CA ASP A 584 13.70 -19.76 -28.85
C ASP A 584 15.15 -19.39 -29.15
N HIS A 585 15.40 -18.14 -29.47
CA HIS A 585 16.73 -17.63 -29.78
C HIS A 585 17.68 -17.48 -28.61
N PHE A 586 17.12 -17.41 -27.38
CA PHE A 586 17.90 -17.32 -26.15
C PHE A 586 18.29 -18.67 -25.55
N ASP A 587 17.68 -19.76 -26.06
CA ASP A 587 18.06 -21.11 -25.62
C ASP A 587 19.25 -21.62 -26.39
N ASN A 588 20.35 -21.82 -25.69
CA ASN A 588 21.57 -22.45 -26.21
C ASN A 588 21.55 -23.98 -26.13
N SER A 589 20.44 -24.59 -25.68
CA SER A 589 20.27 -26.05 -25.60
C SER A 589 20.07 -26.67 -26.99
N ARG A 590 20.17 -28.02 -27.05
CA ARG A 590 19.88 -28.76 -28.27
C ARG A 590 18.40 -28.66 -28.71
N LYS A 591 17.50 -28.34 -27.78
CA LYS A 591 16.04 -28.23 -28.01
C LYS A 591 15.58 -26.82 -28.38
N LYS A 592 16.33 -26.08 -29.16
CA LYS A 592 16.07 -24.74 -29.67
C LYS A 592 14.75 -24.59 -30.44
N TYR A 593 14.35 -25.68 -31.07
CA TYR A 593 13.19 -25.74 -31.96
C TYR A 593 12.06 -26.51 -31.30
N GLY A 594 10.85 -26.09 -31.53
CA GLY A 594 9.68 -26.79 -31.06
C GLY A 594 8.44 -26.52 -31.88
N LYS A 595 7.33 -27.07 -31.44
CA LYS A 595 6.05 -26.99 -32.13
C LYS A 595 4.97 -26.53 -31.13
N VAL A 596 4.13 -25.59 -31.54
CA VAL A 596 2.94 -25.23 -30.77
C VAL A 596 1.92 -26.36 -30.84
N ILE A 597 1.58 -26.96 -29.69
CA ILE A 597 0.64 -28.11 -29.62
C ILE A 597 -0.74 -27.71 -29.10
N GLY A 598 -0.85 -26.54 -28.46
CA GLY A 598 -2.13 -26.10 -27.93
C GLY A 598 -2.14 -24.64 -27.46
N ILE A 599 -3.34 -24.20 -27.13
CA ILE A 599 -3.64 -22.89 -26.57
C ILE A 599 -4.26 -23.12 -25.20
N VAL A 600 -3.69 -22.58 -24.13
CA VAL A 600 -4.24 -22.59 -22.79
C VAL A 600 -5.14 -21.36 -22.59
N LYS A 601 -6.24 -21.50 -21.84
CA LYS A 601 -7.02 -20.36 -21.41
C LYS A 601 -6.17 -19.39 -20.60
N ASP A 602 -6.50 -18.13 -20.68
CA ASP A 602 -5.84 -17.09 -19.90
C ASP A 602 -5.93 -17.36 -18.40
N PHE A 603 -4.82 -17.20 -17.72
CA PHE A 603 -4.72 -17.29 -16.24
C PHE A 603 -3.84 -16.18 -15.68
N HIS A 604 -4.13 -15.77 -14.45
CA HIS A 604 -3.44 -14.68 -13.79
C HIS A 604 -2.17 -15.20 -13.10
N ILE A 605 -0.99 -14.82 -13.59
CA ILE A 605 0.29 -15.15 -12.95
C ILE A 605 0.81 -14.01 -12.07
N GLU A 606 0.62 -12.74 -12.44
CA GLU A 606 1.16 -11.56 -11.74
C GLU A 606 0.14 -10.85 -10.83
N GLY A 607 -1.02 -11.45 -10.55
CA GLY A 607 -2.09 -10.81 -9.79
C GLY A 607 -3.07 -10.03 -10.69
N PHE A 608 -3.77 -9.04 -10.12
CA PHE A 608 -4.81 -8.26 -10.83
C PHE A 608 -4.44 -6.80 -11.06
N THR A 609 -3.19 -6.42 -10.80
CA THR A 609 -2.71 -5.06 -11.03
C THR A 609 -2.29 -4.81 -12.47
N SER A 610 -2.00 -5.88 -13.22
CA SER A 610 -1.65 -5.86 -14.65
C SER A 610 -2.59 -6.73 -15.46
N ASP A 611 -2.70 -6.45 -16.77
CA ASP A 611 -3.41 -7.31 -17.73
C ASP A 611 -2.67 -8.63 -17.91
N ILE A 612 -3.41 -9.67 -18.31
CA ILE A 612 -2.82 -10.98 -18.62
C ILE A 612 -1.88 -10.82 -19.83
N LYS A 613 -0.62 -11.11 -19.59
CA LYS A 613 0.44 -10.94 -20.59
C LYS A 613 0.49 -12.12 -21.58
N PRO A 614 0.92 -11.88 -22.83
CA PRO A 614 1.17 -12.94 -23.80
C PRO A 614 2.24 -13.90 -23.29
N MET A 615 1.90 -15.18 -23.12
CA MET A 615 2.73 -16.17 -22.49
C MET A 615 2.94 -17.41 -23.35
N ILE A 616 4.11 -18.01 -23.17
CA ILE A 616 4.47 -19.31 -23.71
C ILE A 616 4.90 -20.25 -22.59
N LEU A 617 4.43 -21.46 -22.62
CA LEU A 617 4.82 -22.52 -21.71
C LEU A 617 5.62 -23.58 -22.48
N SER A 618 6.62 -24.18 -21.84
CA SER A 618 7.45 -25.25 -22.40
C SER A 618 7.85 -26.28 -21.33
N THR A 619 8.15 -27.48 -21.78
CA THR A 619 8.58 -28.58 -20.90
C THR A 619 10.11 -28.66 -20.88
N ARG A 620 10.75 -27.75 -20.15
CA ARG A 620 12.23 -27.71 -20.02
C ARG A 620 12.66 -28.04 -18.57
N SER A 621 13.96 -28.03 -18.32
CA SER A 621 14.56 -28.57 -17.10
C SER A 621 14.72 -27.58 -15.94
N ASN A 622 14.46 -26.30 -16.13
CA ASN A 622 14.68 -25.28 -15.07
C ASN A 622 13.47 -25.14 -14.14
N LEU A 623 13.11 -26.23 -13.46
CA LEU A 623 11.92 -26.30 -12.62
C LEU A 623 12.32 -26.21 -11.15
N TRP A 624 12.09 -25.05 -10.55
CA TRP A 624 12.53 -24.73 -9.19
C TRP A 624 11.43 -24.87 -8.13
N TRP A 625 10.17 -25.08 -8.56
CA TRP A 625 9.04 -25.22 -7.66
C TRP A 625 8.33 -26.55 -7.88
N THR A 626 7.99 -27.21 -6.78
CA THR A 626 7.13 -28.39 -6.79
C THR A 626 5.79 -28.02 -6.16
N SER A 627 4.72 -28.24 -6.89
CA SER A 627 3.34 -28.04 -6.44
C SER A 627 2.69 -29.37 -6.11
N PHE A 628 2.17 -29.53 -4.90
CA PHE A 628 1.43 -30.68 -4.44
C PHE A 628 -0.04 -30.30 -4.27
N LYS A 629 -0.94 -30.86 -5.05
CA LYS A 629 -2.38 -30.77 -4.82
C LYS A 629 -2.76 -31.74 -3.74
N LEU A 630 -3.28 -31.24 -2.62
CA LEU A 630 -3.64 -32.03 -1.45
C LEU A 630 -5.14 -32.20 -1.32
N GLU A 631 -5.56 -33.29 -0.67
CA GLU A 631 -6.94 -33.50 -0.24
C GLU A 631 -7.23 -32.68 1.02
N SER A 632 -8.46 -32.19 1.18
CA SER A 632 -8.84 -31.36 2.34
C SER A 632 -8.84 -32.16 3.65
N GLU A 633 -9.15 -33.45 3.56
CA GLU A 633 -9.19 -34.33 4.71
C GLU A 633 -7.78 -34.75 5.14
N ASN A 634 -7.49 -34.72 6.44
CA ASN A 634 -6.20 -35.14 7.02
C ASN A 634 -4.97 -34.42 6.46
N MET A 635 -5.12 -33.16 6.02
CA MET A 635 -4.06 -32.38 5.36
C MET A 635 -2.76 -32.35 6.18
N SER A 636 -2.82 -32.18 7.50
CA SER A 636 -1.62 -32.15 8.35
C SER A 636 -0.85 -33.48 8.33
N GLU A 637 -1.52 -34.60 8.26
CA GLU A 637 -0.92 -35.93 8.19
C GLU A 637 -0.28 -36.17 6.81
N THR A 638 -0.94 -35.70 5.76
CA THR A 638 -0.41 -35.72 4.39
C THR A 638 0.85 -34.88 4.28
N ILE A 639 0.85 -33.65 4.83
CA ILE A 639 2.05 -32.77 4.84
C ILE A 639 3.20 -33.45 5.58
N ALA A 640 2.97 -34.03 6.77
CA ALA A 640 4.01 -34.74 7.52
C ALA A 640 4.56 -35.94 6.74
N SER A 641 3.72 -36.60 5.96
CA SER A 641 4.14 -37.74 5.11
C SER A 641 4.97 -37.27 3.92
N VAL A 642 4.61 -36.13 3.31
CA VAL A 642 5.40 -35.48 2.25
C VAL A 642 6.74 -35.02 2.80
N GLU A 643 6.79 -34.35 3.94
CA GLU A 643 8.00 -33.94 4.63
C GLU A 643 8.95 -35.10 4.88
N LYS A 644 8.40 -36.21 5.42
CA LYS A 644 9.20 -37.41 5.65
C LYS A 644 9.77 -38.01 4.37
N ALA A 645 9.02 -38.00 3.30
CA ALA A 645 9.49 -38.48 2.00
C ALA A 645 10.52 -37.51 1.40
N TRP A 646 10.29 -36.20 1.50
CA TRP A 646 11.22 -35.16 1.04
C TRP A 646 12.56 -35.22 1.73
N ASN A 647 12.57 -35.30 3.07
CA ASN A 647 13.79 -35.39 3.87
C ASN A 647 14.61 -36.65 3.60
N ARG A 648 14.04 -37.72 3.02
CA ARG A 648 14.80 -38.90 2.56
C ARG A 648 15.54 -38.65 1.24
N VAL A 649 14.95 -37.83 0.38
CA VAL A 649 15.48 -37.51 -0.94
C VAL A 649 16.48 -36.36 -0.84
N GLU A 650 16.16 -35.33 -0.03
CA GLU A 650 16.98 -34.13 0.16
C GLU A 650 17.22 -33.89 1.67
N PRO A 651 18.10 -34.68 2.30
CA PRO A 651 18.41 -34.54 3.72
C PRO A 651 19.28 -33.32 4.04
N SER A 652 19.91 -32.71 3.04
CA SER A 652 20.81 -31.57 3.22
C SER A 652 20.06 -30.26 3.48
N HIS A 653 18.82 -30.16 3.00
CA HIS A 653 17.99 -28.97 3.10
C HIS A 653 16.73 -29.24 3.93
N PRO A 654 16.45 -28.46 4.99
CA PRO A 654 15.20 -28.57 5.76
C PRO A 654 13.96 -28.38 4.87
N PHE A 655 12.95 -29.23 5.08
CA PHE A 655 11.69 -29.13 4.34
C PHE A 655 10.97 -27.82 4.67
N ARG A 656 10.60 -27.09 3.63
CA ARG A 656 9.81 -25.86 3.73
C ARG A 656 8.72 -25.85 2.69
N TYR A 657 7.58 -25.33 3.06
CA TYR A 657 6.44 -25.19 2.14
C TYR A 657 5.66 -23.91 2.43
N THR A 658 4.93 -23.47 1.45
CA THR A 658 3.85 -22.49 1.59
C THR A 658 2.64 -22.96 0.82
N PHE A 659 1.49 -22.35 1.05
CA PHE A 659 0.32 -22.60 0.23
C PHE A 659 0.23 -21.56 -0.89
N LEU A 660 -0.19 -21.99 -2.07
CA LEU A 660 -0.25 -21.15 -3.25
C LEU A 660 -1.27 -20.02 -3.09
N ASP A 661 -2.41 -20.28 -2.44
CA ASP A 661 -3.41 -19.28 -2.10
C ASP A 661 -2.88 -18.22 -1.13
N ALA A 662 -2.08 -18.60 -0.13
CA ALA A 662 -1.45 -17.67 0.78
C ALA A 662 -0.37 -16.83 0.08
N SER A 663 0.45 -17.46 -0.78
CA SER A 663 1.47 -16.76 -1.56
C SER A 663 0.83 -15.76 -2.53
N PHE A 664 -0.21 -16.16 -3.24
CA PHE A 664 -0.94 -15.28 -4.16
C PHE A 664 -1.71 -14.19 -3.39
N GLY A 665 -2.27 -14.51 -2.21
CA GLY A 665 -2.96 -13.55 -1.32
C GLY A 665 -2.04 -12.43 -0.84
N SER A 666 -0.76 -12.69 -0.64
CA SER A 666 0.21 -11.68 -0.20
C SER A 666 0.36 -10.52 -1.19
N LEU A 667 0.03 -10.72 -2.47
CA LEU A 667 0.01 -9.66 -3.49
C LEU A 667 -1.02 -8.55 -3.22
N PHE A 668 -2.09 -8.87 -2.46
CA PHE A 668 -3.18 -7.94 -2.15
C PHE A 668 -3.12 -7.41 -0.72
N GLU A 669 -2.16 -7.88 0.06
CA GLU A 669 -2.06 -7.57 1.48
C GLU A 669 -1.99 -6.06 1.75
N GLN A 670 -1.29 -5.32 0.91
CA GLN A 670 -1.20 -3.86 1.03
C GLN A 670 -2.57 -3.19 0.84
N GLN A 671 -3.36 -3.64 -0.15
CA GLN A 671 -4.70 -3.13 -0.41
C GLN A 671 -5.67 -3.50 0.73
N GLU A 672 -5.54 -4.69 1.29
CA GLU A 672 -6.33 -5.14 2.44
C GLU A 672 -6.03 -4.34 3.70
N ASN A 673 -4.75 -4.12 3.99
CA ASN A 673 -4.29 -3.33 5.12
C ASN A 673 -4.79 -1.88 5.00
N PHE A 674 -4.67 -1.30 3.81
CA PHE A 674 -5.22 0.02 3.49
C PHE A 674 -6.74 0.06 3.71
N GLY A 675 -7.49 -0.91 3.18
CA GLY A 675 -8.95 -1.01 3.35
C GLY A 675 -9.35 -1.14 4.82
N THR A 676 -8.64 -1.94 5.59
CA THR A 676 -8.86 -2.14 7.03
C THR A 676 -8.63 -0.84 7.81
N MET A 677 -7.55 -0.11 7.50
CA MET A 677 -7.29 1.19 8.14
C MET A 677 -8.31 2.24 7.75
N PHE A 678 -8.70 2.29 6.48
CA PHE A 678 -9.75 3.19 6.02
C PHE A 678 -11.08 2.92 6.75
N LEU A 679 -11.41 1.64 7.01
CA LEU A 679 -12.56 1.26 7.82
C LEU A 679 -12.49 1.84 9.25
N TYR A 680 -11.37 1.67 9.93
CA TYR A 680 -11.21 2.18 11.30
C TYR A 680 -11.33 3.71 11.35
N LEU A 681 -10.72 4.41 10.41
CA LEU A 681 -10.82 5.86 10.31
C LEU A 681 -12.26 6.32 9.99
N THR A 682 -12.98 5.58 9.14
CA THR A 682 -14.39 5.84 8.83
C THR A 682 -15.27 5.66 10.06
N ILE A 683 -15.07 4.60 10.85
CA ILE A 683 -15.79 4.36 12.11
C ILE A 683 -15.54 5.52 13.09
N LEU A 684 -14.29 5.96 13.23
CA LEU A 684 -13.95 7.09 14.10
C LEU A 684 -14.65 8.39 13.64
N ALA A 685 -14.67 8.66 12.34
CA ALA A 685 -15.37 9.81 11.78
C ALA A 685 -16.89 9.77 12.07
N ILE A 686 -17.50 8.58 11.95
CA ILE A 686 -18.92 8.38 12.28
C ILE A 686 -19.16 8.64 13.79
N ILE A 687 -18.32 8.10 14.67
CA ILE A 687 -18.42 8.33 16.12
C ILE A 687 -18.37 9.83 16.44
N ILE A 688 -17.39 10.55 15.87
CA ILE A 688 -17.28 12.00 16.07
C ILE A 688 -18.52 12.74 15.55
N SER A 689 -19.04 12.33 14.38
CA SER A 689 -20.28 12.88 13.81
C SER A 689 -21.47 12.64 14.71
N CYS A 690 -21.62 11.43 15.25
CA CYS A 690 -22.69 11.09 16.20
C CYS A 690 -22.62 11.93 17.49
N MET A 691 -21.42 12.11 18.04
CA MET A 691 -21.21 12.94 19.24
C MET A 691 -21.67 14.39 19.01
N GLY A 692 -21.38 14.94 17.83
CA GLY A 692 -21.80 16.28 17.45
C GLY A 692 -23.32 16.42 17.32
N LEU A 693 -23.92 15.50 16.60
CA LEU A 693 -25.36 15.46 16.38
C LEU A 693 -26.12 15.24 17.68
N TYR A 694 -25.65 14.37 18.55
CA TYR A 694 -26.22 14.12 19.86
C TYR A 694 -26.25 15.38 20.72
N GLY A 695 -25.12 16.10 20.78
CA GLY A 695 -25.06 17.36 21.50
C GLY A 695 -25.94 18.48 20.94
N LEU A 696 -26.04 18.56 19.60
CA LEU A 696 -26.92 19.54 18.95
C LEU A 696 -28.40 19.18 19.13
N ALA A 697 -28.76 17.90 19.06
CA ALA A 697 -30.10 17.41 19.32
C ALA A 697 -30.54 17.68 20.75
N ALA A 698 -29.67 17.43 21.74
CA ALA A 698 -29.91 17.74 23.14
C ALA A 698 -30.21 19.24 23.35
N PHE A 699 -29.39 20.10 22.74
CA PHE A 699 -29.61 21.54 22.80
C PHE A 699 -30.94 21.98 22.12
N THR A 700 -31.22 21.43 20.94
CA THR A 700 -32.47 21.73 20.20
C THR A 700 -33.71 21.30 20.99
N ALA A 701 -33.63 20.15 21.65
CA ALA A 701 -34.69 19.65 22.53
C ALA A 701 -34.88 20.57 23.74
N GLU A 702 -33.78 21.02 24.36
CA GLU A 702 -33.85 22.00 25.49
C GLU A 702 -34.44 23.32 25.04
N GLN A 703 -34.11 23.84 23.87
CA GLN A 703 -34.71 25.09 23.34
C GLN A 703 -36.21 24.98 23.06
N LYS A 704 -36.67 23.82 22.58
CA LYS A 704 -38.07 23.55 22.25
C LYS A 704 -38.89 23.00 23.44
N THR A 705 -38.31 22.93 24.67
CA THR A 705 -38.95 22.35 25.84
C THR A 705 -40.32 22.96 26.14
N LYS A 706 -40.49 24.31 26.04
CA LYS A 706 -41.78 25.00 26.23
C LYS A 706 -42.79 24.61 25.13
N GLU A 707 -42.36 24.54 23.87
CA GLU A 707 -43.20 24.11 22.73
C GLU A 707 -43.65 22.65 22.90
N ILE A 708 -42.71 21.75 23.28
CA ILE A 708 -42.99 20.35 23.60
C ILE A 708 -44.00 20.23 24.73
N GLY A 709 -43.82 21.02 25.83
CA GLY A 709 -44.73 21.06 26.97
C GLY A 709 -46.13 21.46 26.58
N ILE A 710 -46.30 22.54 25.82
CA ILE A 710 -47.59 23.01 25.34
C ILE A 710 -48.27 21.94 24.46
N ARG A 711 -47.58 21.38 23.50
CA ARG A 711 -48.13 20.33 22.60
C ARG A 711 -48.51 19.06 23.36
N LYS A 712 -47.74 18.70 24.37
CA LYS A 712 -48.03 17.54 25.23
C LYS A 712 -49.31 17.74 26.05
N VAL A 713 -49.48 18.94 26.58
CA VAL A 713 -50.76 19.34 27.29
C VAL A 713 -51.94 19.34 26.33
N LEU A 714 -51.74 19.70 25.06
CA LEU A 714 -52.73 19.66 24.00
C LEU A 714 -52.94 18.23 23.41
N GLY A 715 -52.33 17.19 23.97
CA GLY A 715 -52.56 15.79 23.62
C GLY A 715 -51.64 15.21 22.51
N ALA A 716 -50.55 15.87 22.17
CA ALA A 716 -49.60 15.32 21.24
C ALA A 716 -48.92 14.06 21.78
N SER A 717 -48.89 12.99 20.97
CA SER A 717 -48.22 11.73 21.34
C SER A 717 -46.68 11.83 21.30
N ILE A 718 -46.01 10.99 22.08
CA ILE A 718 -44.51 10.92 22.07
C ILE A 718 -43.94 10.72 20.67
N PRO A 719 -44.45 9.80 19.81
CA PRO A 719 -43.96 9.63 18.43
C PRO A 719 -44.10 10.89 17.58
N GLN A 720 -45.21 11.66 17.73
CA GLN A 720 -45.39 12.92 16.98
C GLN A 720 -44.34 13.98 17.38
N LEU A 721 -44.02 14.08 18.67
CA LEU A 721 -42.98 14.99 19.18
C LEU A 721 -41.61 14.58 18.70
N MET A 722 -41.31 13.27 18.68
CA MET A 722 -40.05 12.70 18.16
C MET A 722 -39.92 12.98 16.68
N GLN A 723 -40.95 12.73 15.87
CA GLN A 723 -40.99 13.00 14.44
C GLN A 723 -40.72 14.48 14.13
N MET A 724 -41.34 15.39 14.86
CA MET A 724 -41.13 16.82 14.73
C MET A 724 -39.67 17.23 14.96
N LEU A 725 -39.06 16.69 16.00
CA LEU A 725 -37.67 17.02 16.33
C LEU A 725 -36.65 16.36 15.35
N SER A 726 -36.93 15.17 14.88
CA SER A 726 -36.03 14.43 13.98
C SER A 726 -36.11 14.90 12.53
N SER A 727 -37.29 15.35 12.07
CA SER A 727 -37.51 15.73 10.66
C SER A 727 -36.56 16.83 10.15
N ASP A 728 -36.24 17.81 11.01
CA ASP A 728 -35.30 18.88 10.65
C ASP A 728 -33.90 18.36 10.35
N PHE A 729 -33.41 17.36 11.11
CA PHE A 729 -32.11 16.74 10.91
C PHE A 729 -32.07 15.79 9.69
N LEU A 730 -33.16 15.03 9.48
CA LEU A 730 -33.27 14.13 8.33
C LEU A 730 -33.20 14.89 6.99
N LYS A 731 -33.84 16.09 6.91
CA LYS A 731 -33.72 16.95 5.72
C LYS A 731 -32.29 17.39 5.46
N LEU A 732 -31.49 17.66 6.50
CA LEU A 732 -30.07 18.03 6.34
C LEU A 732 -29.23 16.88 5.86
N VAL A 733 -29.51 15.66 6.32
CA VAL A 733 -28.83 14.44 5.83
C VAL A 733 -29.17 14.17 4.36
N LEU A 734 -30.43 14.35 3.95
CA LEU A 734 -30.83 14.24 2.55
C LEU A 734 -30.11 15.28 1.67
N LEU A 735 -30.00 16.53 2.14
CA LEU A 735 -29.24 17.56 1.43
C LEU A 735 -27.73 17.22 1.35
N ALA A 736 -27.17 16.61 2.40
CA ALA A 736 -25.78 16.18 2.42
C ALA A 736 -25.48 15.10 1.34
N ASN A 737 -26.45 14.23 1.04
CA ASN A 737 -26.30 13.22 -0.03
C ASN A 737 -26.16 13.86 -1.41
N ILE A 738 -26.84 14.99 -1.67
CA ILE A 738 -26.74 15.70 -2.96
C ILE A 738 -25.31 16.19 -3.21
N ILE A 739 -24.58 16.53 -2.16
CA ILE A 739 -23.17 16.95 -2.24
C ILE A 739 -22.23 15.74 -2.24
N ALA A 740 -22.51 14.77 -1.38
CA ALA A 740 -21.63 13.63 -1.16
C ALA A 740 -21.57 12.69 -2.37
N TRP A 741 -22.69 12.43 -3.05
CA TRP A 741 -22.73 11.48 -4.16
C TRP A 741 -21.84 11.88 -5.34
N PRO A 742 -21.91 13.11 -5.91
CA PRO A 742 -21.01 13.51 -6.99
C PRO A 742 -19.54 13.48 -6.58
N ALA A 743 -19.23 13.97 -5.36
CA ALA A 743 -17.86 13.96 -4.87
C ALA A 743 -17.33 12.52 -4.71
N SER A 744 -18.09 11.62 -4.09
CA SER A 744 -17.72 10.21 -3.96
C SER A 744 -17.57 9.51 -5.31
N LEU A 745 -18.42 9.83 -6.30
CA LEU A 745 -18.34 9.25 -7.63
C LEU A 745 -17.01 9.60 -8.33
N ILE A 746 -16.60 10.87 -8.23
CA ILE A 746 -15.33 11.34 -8.82
C ILE A 746 -14.15 10.65 -8.12
N LEU A 747 -14.14 10.65 -6.79
CA LEU A 747 -13.06 10.05 -6.01
C LEU A 747 -12.96 8.53 -6.23
N ALA A 748 -14.09 7.83 -6.25
CA ALA A 748 -14.14 6.39 -6.47
C ALA A 748 -13.68 6.02 -7.89
N ARG A 749 -14.08 6.77 -8.93
CA ARG A 749 -13.61 6.54 -10.31
C ARG A 749 -12.10 6.73 -10.43
N ASN A 750 -11.56 7.80 -9.87
CA ASN A 750 -10.13 8.06 -9.90
C ASN A 750 -9.33 6.97 -9.18
N TRP A 751 -9.85 6.43 -8.07
CA TRP A 751 -9.18 5.35 -7.36
C TRP A 751 -9.28 4.02 -8.13
N LEU A 752 -10.47 3.68 -8.65
CA LEU A 752 -10.68 2.45 -9.43
C LEU A 752 -9.87 2.43 -10.71
N SER A 753 -9.63 3.57 -11.38
CA SER A 753 -8.82 3.62 -12.60
C SER A 753 -7.36 3.20 -12.42
N GLY A 754 -6.87 3.06 -11.19
CA GLY A 754 -5.55 2.50 -10.89
C GLY A 754 -5.49 0.96 -10.94
N PHE A 755 -6.61 0.27 -11.21
CA PHE A 755 -6.66 -1.18 -11.32
C PHE A 755 -6.98 -1.60 -12.75
N SER A 756 -6.21 -2.54 -13.32
CA SER A 756 -6.51 -3.14 -14.62
C SER A 756 -7.84 -3.90 -14.59
N TYR A 757 -8.13 -4.56 -13.47
CA TYR A 757 -9.39 -5.24 -13.23
C TYR A 757 -10.17 -4.49 -12.15
N GLN A 758 -11.17 -3.73 -12.58
CA GLN A 758 -12.01 -2.94 -11.70
C GLN A 758 -13.47 -3.39 -11.72
N ILE A 759 -14.17 -3.17 -10.61
CA ILE A 759 -15.63 -3.34 -10.58
C ILE A 759 -16.30 -2.24 -11.41
N ASP A 760 -17.41 -2.57 -12.05
CA ASP A 760 -18.32 -1.55 -12.56
C ASP A 760 -18.79 -0.67 -11.41
N MET A 761 -18.96 0.64 -11.65
CA MET A 761 -19.34 1.57 -10.58
C MET A 761 -20.61 1.12 -9.85
N PRO A 762 -20.50 0.64 -8.60
CA PRO A 762 -21.62 0.07 -7.89
C PRO A 762 -22.52 1.18 -7.32
N TRP A 763 -23.80 1.26 -7.72
CA TRP A 763 -24.76 2.21 -7.14
C TRP A 763 -25.28 1.81 -5.77
N LEU A 764 -25.23 0.53 -5.42
CA LEU A 764 -25.69 0.01 -4.14
C LEU A 764 -25.02 0.67 -2.93
N PRO A 765 -23.67 0.85 -2.88
CA PRO A 765 -23.01 1.60 -1.82
C PRO A 765 -23.55 3.02 -1.59
N PHE A 766 -23.94 3.74 -2.64
CA PHE A 766 -24.48 5.10 -2.50
C PHE A 766 -25.83 5.08 -1.77
N ILE A 767 -26.68 4.12 -2.14
CA ILE A 767 -28.00 3.94 -1.49
C ILE A 767 -27.82 3.48 -0.04
N LEU A 768 -26.97 2.50 0.20
CA LEU A 768 -26.71 1.97 1.54
C LEU A 768 -26.07 3.01 2.46
N ALA A 769 -25.14 3.82 1.95
CA ALA A 769 -24.53 4.90 2.71
C ALA A 769 -25.57 5.98 3.07
N ALA A 770 -26.47 6.34 2.16
CA ALA A 770 -27.56 7.26 2.44
C ALA A 770 -28.51 6.72 3.52
N LEU A 771 -28.91 5.45 3.41
CA LEU A 771 -29.75 4.78 4.41
C LEU A 771 -29.04 4.66 5.76
N ALA A 772 -27.76 4.29 5.77
CA ALA A 772 -26.96 4.22 6.99
C ALA A 772 -26.84 5.59 7.68
N ALA A 773 -26.54 6.65 6.93
CA ALA A 773 -26.47 8.01 7.47
C ALA A 773 -27.82 8.49 8.03
N LEU A 774 -28.94 8.18 7.34
CA LEU A 774 -30.29 8.49 7.84
C LEU A 774 -30.60 7.68 9.11
N LEU A 775 -30.27 6.39 9.14
CA LEU A 775 -30.50 5.54 10.32
C LEU A 775 -29.68 6.03 11.53
N ILE A 776 -28.39 6.32 11.32
CA ILE A 776 -27.50 6.84 12.37
C ILE A 776 -28.02 8.16 12.91
N ALA A 777 -28.42 9.09 12.01
CA ALA A 777 -29.00 10.37 12.42
C ALA A 777 -30.32 10.17 13.20
N MET A 778 -31.20 9.29 12.72
CA MET A 778 -32.45 8.98 13.36
C MET A 778 -32.28 8.39 14.76
N VAL A 779 -31.42 7.38 14.91
CA VAL A 779 -31.11 6.75 16.20
C VAL A 779 -30.54 7.79 17.19
N THR A 780 -29.54 8.56 16.74
CA THR A 780 -28.88 9.57 17.58
C THR A 780 -29.84 10.65 18.06
N VAL A 781 -30.69 11.16 17.17
CA VAL A 781 -31.64 12.24 17.51
C VAL A 781 -32.84 11.72 18.29
N SER A 782 -33.34 10.51 17.96
CA SER A 782 -34.52 9.94 18.61
C SER A 782 -34.32 9.69 20.11
N HIS A 783 -33.11 9.31 20.51
CA HIS A 783 -32.80 9.17 21.94
C HIS A 783 -32.98 10.48 22.70
N GLN A 784 -32.47 11.60 22.15
CA GLN A 784 -32.64 12.92 22.79
C GLN A 784 -34.07 13.43 22.70
N ALA A 785 -34.75 13.21 21.58
CA ALA A 785 -36.13 13.56 21.35
C ALA A 785 -37.06 12.80 22.33
N TYR A 786 -36.78 11.52 22.58
CA TYR A 786 -37.52 10.72 23.57
C TYR A 786 -37.34 11.27 24.98
N LEU A 787 -36.10 11.54 25.41
CA LEU A 787 -35.84 12.12 26.73
C LEU A 787 -36.58 13.45 26.96
N ALA A 788 -36.65 14.30 25.91
CA ALA A 788 -37.36 15.56 25.94
C ALA A 788 -38.91 15.36 25.98
N ALA A 789 -39.43 14.41 25.21
CA ALA A 789 -40.87 14.12 25.12
C ALA A 789 -41.41 13.48 26.39
N VAL A 790 -40.61 12.69 27.13
CA VAL A 790 -41.00 12.08 28.40
C VAL A 790 -40.93 13.05 29.57
N SER A 791 -40.21 14.19 29.46
CA SER A 791 -40.07 15.18 30.54
C SER A 791 -41.42 15.71 31.05
N ASP A 792 -41.47 16.06 32.35
CA ASP A 792 -42.67 16.54 33.03
C ASP A 792 -43.11 17.92 32.47
N PRO A 793 -44.35 18.04 31.89
CA PRO A 793 -44.80 19.28 31.29
C PRO A 793 -44.97 20.43 32.33
N VAL A 794 -45.22 20.11 33.60
CA VAL A 794 -45.35 21.10 34.66
C VAL A 794 -44.00 21.76 34.94
N LYS A 795 -42.93 21.00 34.94
CA LYS A 795 -41.56 21.53 35.06
C LYS A 795 -41.14 22.33 33.82
N ALA A 796 -41.60 21.93 32.63
CA ALA A 796 -41.31 22.61 31.39
C ALA A 796 -41.98 24.02 31.28
N LEU A 797 -43.12 24.21 31.91
CA LEU A 797 -43.87 25.49 31.93
C LEU A 797 -43.44 26.41 33.08
N LYS A 798 -42.83 25.89 34.17
CA LYS A 798 -42.34 26.69 35.33
C LYS A 798 -40.93 27.28 35.12
N TYR A 799 -40.25 27.00 34.00
CA TYR A 799 -38.94 27.59 33.73
C TYR A 799 -39.10 29.02 33.18
N GLU A 800 -39.15 30.00 34.09
CA GLU A 800 -38.87 31.40 33.82
C GLU A 800 -37.44 31.79 34.13
#